data_1e70fe38cb3b6d126b555102fdf8839c
#
_entry.id   1e70fe38cb3b6d126b555102fdf8839c
#
_cell.length_a   1.000
_cell.length_b   1.000
_cell.length_c   1.000
_cell.angle_alpha   90.00
_cell.angle_beta   90.00
_cell.angle_gamma   90.00
#
_symmetry.space_group_name_H-M   'P 1'
#
loop_
_entity.id
_entity.type
_entity.pdbx_description
1 polymer ?
#
loop_
_entity_poly.entity_id
_entity_poly.type
_entity_poly.pdbx_seq_one_letter_code
_entity_poly.pdbx_strand_id
1 'polypeptide(L)'
;MNIDKQIEFNKVKEIWDKLAVTDDAKDKIKEIALYFSEKEVKKALRATTEARELIEKVGTPPLQNMTEMREMLMIAEKGGCLTPYQLERVEKVLVVIKRLKDYLSRGKGYQNSLAYYDENLDEIPELSDEIRSKIRGSIVDDHASKELEQIRRQMIECEEQMKQKAEQVLRSNRDCMADNYCTMRNGRICVPIKKEYKFKVAGSVIDKSSTGSTLFIEPAGVAKYYDKLHLLKIDEENEVYRILYTLSAQVLASAPVLYENLKMIEKLDFVFSKGKLSIDMDATEPAINTERRIHMIDARHPLMDKAIAVPLQFEIGDDVRGIVITGPNTGGKTVAIKTVMLNCIMAQCGLHVTSKQADICMNSAYLCDIGDGQDIAENLSTFSSHIANVLRILSIADENSFVIMDELGSGTDPTEGMGIAIAILEELRKSGASFLVTTHDPEVKEYAAKTEGILNARMAFDKETLRPTYRLFIGEAGESCAFYIADRLGMPNDMLRVAIRAAYGESAVKSYKFQKAENKITKQHNHKISKVKSVRSNVKLGTKYQIGDSVIVYPDKKIGIVCVPVNEKGVLRVQMPNKKIWINHKRVKLHVAATELYPEDYDFSIIFESVENRKKRHDMQRKYTDAVIETEEQEWRK
;
A
#
# COMPACT_ATOMS: atom_id res chain seq x y z
N MET A 1 -5.54 4.84 -22.67
CA MET A 1 -5.99 4.86 -21.26
C MET A 1 -6.08 3.43 -20.76
N ASN A 2 -5.61 3.15 -19.55
CA ASN A 2 -5.62 1.78 -19.03
C ASN A 2 -7.00 1.49 -18.41
N ILE A 3 -7.80 0.64 -19.06
CA ILE A 3 -9.14 0.26 -18.61
C ILE A 3 -9.13 -0.28 -17.17
N ASP A 4 -8.09 -1.03 -16.78
CA ASP A 4 -7.94 -1.60 -15.45
C ASP A 4 -8.03 -0.54 -14.34
N LYS A 5 -7.52 0.68 -14.60
CA LYS A 5 -7.60 1.79 -13.64
C LYS A 5 -8.98 2.41 -13.59
N GLN A 6 -9.63 2.63 -14.74
CA GLN A 6 -10.94 3.28 -14.80
C GLN A 6 -12.04 2.45 -14.12
N ILE A 7 -12.03 1.13 -14.33
CA ILE A 7 -12.98 0.20 -13.69
C ILE A 7 -12.47 -0.39 -12.37
N GLU A 8 -11.25 0.00 -11.93
CA GLU A 8 -10.63 -0.47 -10.68
C GLU A 8 -10.26 -1.97 -10.65
N PHE A 9 -10.10 -2.63 -11.81
CA PHE A 9 -9.66 -4.02 -11.87
C PHE A 9 -8.24 -4.21 -11.32
N ASN A 10 -7.39 -3.18 -11.43
CA ASN A 10 -6.09 -3.16 -10.75
C ASN A 10 -6.20 -3.39 -9.23
N LYS A 11 -7.22 -2.85 -8.57
CA LYS A 11 -7.45 -3.07 -7.13
C LYS A 11 -7.87 -4.51 -6.83
N VAL A 12 -8.63 -5.15 -7.73
CA VAL A 12 -8.94 -6.57 -7.62
C VAL A 12 -7.66 -7.41 -7.77
N LYS A 13 -6.80 -7.07 -8.74
CA LYS A 13 -5.47 -7.71 -8.90
C LYS A 13 -4.60 -7.53 -7.64
N GLU A 14 -4.61 -6.36 -6.99
CA GLU A 14 -3.87 -6.11 -5.75
C GLU A 14 -4.36 -6.98 -4.56
N ILE A 15 -5.66 -7.22 -4.48
CA ILE A 15 -6.22 -8.14 -3.47
C ILE A 15 -5.81 -9.57 -3.79
N TRP A 16 -5.92 -9.95 -5.05
CA TRP A 16 -5.56 -11.28 -5.52
C TRP A 16 -4.07 -11.58 -5.37
N ASP A 17 -3.18 -10.64 -5.67
CA ASP A 17 -1.71 -10.76 -5.52
C ASP A 17 -1.31 -11.14 -4.09
N LYS A 18 -2.01 -10.61 -3.08
CA LYS A 18 -1.77 -10.95 -1.66
C LYS A 18 -2.11 -12.41 -1.31
N LEU A 19 -2.93 -13.08 -2.11
CA LEU A 19 -3.35 -14.47 -1.90
C LEU A 19 -2.41 -15.48 -2.58
N ALA A 20 -1.59 -15.02 -3.53
CA ALA A 20 -0.52 -15.79 -4.14
C ALA A 20 0.76 -15.73 -3.29
N VAL A 21 1.50 -16.81 -3.26
CA VAL A 21 2.70 -16.97 -2.44
C VAL A 21 3.98 -16.89 -3.28
N THR A 22 3.96 -17.45 -4.50
CA THR A 22 5.10 -17.48 -5.40
C THR A 22 5.17 -16.23 -6.28
N ASP A 23 6.37 -15.77 -6.59
CA ASP A 23 6.54 -14.56 -7.42
C ASP A 23 6.03 -14.79 -8.87
N ASP A 24 6.21 -15.99 -9.43
CA ASP A 24 5.68 -16.36 -10.75
C ASP A 24 4.14 -16.24 -10.78
N ALA A 25 3.43 -16.70 -9.74
CA ALA A 25 1.99 -16.56 -9.65
C ALA A 25 1.58 -15.09 -9.55
N LYS A 26 2.30 -14.26 -8.78
CA LYS A 26 2.06 -12.82 -8.68
C LYS A 26 2.30 -12.10 -10.00
N ASP A 27 3.34 -12.45 -10.72
CA ASP A 27 3.63 -11.86 -12.03
C ASP A 27 2.55 -12.26 -13.06
N LYS A 28 2.08 -13.50 -13.07
CA LYS A 28 0.92 -13.92 -13.86
C LYS A 28 -0.36 -13.16 -13.51
N ILE A 29 -0.57 -12.82 -12.24
CA ILE A 29 -1.71 -11.99 -11.81
C ILE A 29 -1.62 -10.57 -12.38
N LYS A 30 -0.43 -9.96 -12.35
CA LYS A 30 -0.22 -8.61 -12.91
C LYS A 30 -0.45 -8.59 -14.43
N GLU A 31 0.01 -9.63 -15.12
CA GLU A 31 -0.03 -9.76 -16.57
C GLU A 31 -1.30 -10.44 -17.09
N ILE A 32 -2.25 -10.77 -16.20
CA ILE A 32 -3.48 -11.48 -16.61
C ILE A 32 -4.18 -10.76 -17.76
N ALA A 33 -4.46 -11.47 -18.80
CA ALA A 33 -5.20 -11.01 -19.96
C ALA A 33 -6.53 -11.75 -20.08
N LEU A 34 -7.42 -11.19 -20.88
CA LEU A 34 -8.70 -11.82 -21.23
C LEU A 34 -8.46 -13.10 -22.04
N TYR A 35 -9.19 -14.14 -21.74
CA TYR A 35 -9.27 -15.30 -22.63
C TYR A 35 -10.26 -15.04 -23.75
N PHE A 36 -9.90 -15.39 -24.99
CA PHE A 36 -10.77 -15.20 -26.16
C PHE A 36 -11.35 -16.52 -26.70
N SER A 37 -11.10 -17.63 -26.03
CA SER A 37 -11.68 -18.93 -26.34
C SER A 37 -12.62 -19.36 -25.22
N GLU A 38 -13.88 -19.69 -25.57
CA GLU A 38 -14.86 -20.20 -24.63
C GLU A 38 -14.36 -21.43 -23.86
N LYS A 39 -13.63 -22.32 -24.56
CA LYS A 39 -13.01 -23.50 -23.95
C LYS A 39 -11.98 -23.13 -22.90
N GLU A 40 -11.16 -22.10 -23.16
CA GLU A 40 -10.14 -21.64 -22.20
C GLU A 40 -10.76 -20.98 -20.99
N VAL A 41 -11.76 -20.10 -21.17
CA VAL A 41 -12.49 -19.47 -20.07
C VAL A 41 -13.14 -20.53 -19.19
N LYS A 42 -13.90 -21.46 -19.76
CA LYS A 42 -14.57 -22.54 -19.02
C LYS A 42 -13.57 -23.43 -18.29
N LYS A 43 -12.43 -23.76 -18.91
CA LYS A 43 -11.36 -24.49 -18.25
C LYS A 43 -10.76 -23.71 -17.06
N ALA A 44 -10.53 -22.41 -17.23
CA ALA A 44 -9.97 -21.56 -16.20
C ALA A 44 -10.95 -21.37 -15.01
N LEU A 45 -12.24 -21.18 -15.29
CA LEU A 45 -13.30 -21.10 -14.29
C LEU A 45 -13.43 -22.40 -13.49
N ARG A 46 -13.48 -23.54 -14.20
CA ARG A 46 -13.54 -24.85 -13.57
C ARG A 46 -12.34 -25.09 -12.65
N ALA A 47 -11.13 -24.74 -13.09
CA ALA A 47 -9.94 -24.85 -12.24
C ALA A 47 -10.06 -23.98 -10.98
N THR A 48 -10.67 -22.79 -11.07
CA THR A 48 -10.96 -21.92 -9.93
C THR A 48 -11.97 -22.57 -8.97
N THR A 49 -13.03 -23.17 -9.49
CA THR A 49 -14.04 -23.92 -8.72
C THR A 49 -13.39 -25.09 -8.00
N GLU A 50 -12.62 -25.89 -8.71
CA GLU A 50 -11.92 -27.05 -8.15
C GLU A 50 -10.92 -26.66 -7.05
N ALA A 51 -10.18 -25.55 -7.24
CA ALA A 51 -9.30 -25.01 -6.22
C ALA A 51 -10.07 -24.57 -4.97
N ARG A 52 -11.18 -23.86 -5.15
CA ARG A 52 -12.06 -23.46 -4.04
C ARG A 52 -12.58 -24.68 -3.27
N GLU A 53 -13.11 -25.68 -3.97
CA GLU A 53 -13.60 -26.92 -3.35
C GLU A 53 -12.53 -27.65 -2.54
N LEU A 54 -11.30 -27.73 -3.06
CA LEU A 54 -10.20 -28.34 -2.33
C LEU A 54 -9.86 -27.57 -1.06
N ILE A 55 -9.83 -26.23 -1.14
CA ILE A 55 -9.59 -25.38 0.05
C ILE A 55 -10.70 -25.58 1.09
N GLU A 56 -11.95 -25.60 0.68
CA GLU A 56 -13.09 -25.78 1.59
C GLU A 56 -13.14 -27.18 2.22
N LYS A 57 -12.76 -28.24 1.48
CA LYS A 57 -12.87 -29.64 1.94
C LYS A 57 -11.60 -30.17 2.63
N VAL A 58 -10.42 -29.77 2.16
CA VAL A 58 -9.13 -30.28 2.62
C VAL A 58 -8.36 -29.27 3.48
N GLY A 59 -8.69 -27.99 3.34
CA GLY A 59 -8.01 -26.86 3.99
C GLY A 59 -7.03 -26.14 3.08
N THR A 60 -6.33 -25.16 3.62
CA THR A 60 -5.37 -24.34 2.88
C THR A 60 -4.19 -25.16 2.35
N PRO A 61 -3.83 -25.06 1.06
CA PRO A 61 -2.69 -25.77 0.49
C PRO A 61 -1.37 -25.29 1.14
N PRO A 62 -0.43 -26.22 1.44
CA PRO A 62 0.84 -25.91 2.09
C PRO A 62 1.87 -25.33 1.11
N LEU A 63 1.60 -24.16 0.56
CA LEU A 63 2.47 -23.46 -0.39
C LEU A 63 3.39 -22.47 0.33
N GLN A 64 4.60 -22.29 -0.18
CA GLN A 64 5.59 -21.32 0.31
C GLN A 64 6.27 -20.63 -0.89
N ASN A 65 6.93 -19.49 -0.62
CA ASN A 65 7.75 -18.82 -1.65
C ASN A 65 8.97 -19.69 -1.99
N MET A 66 9.20 -19.87 -3.29
CA MET A 66 10.25 -20.75 -3.85
C MET A 66 11.33 -19.98 -4.63
N THR A 67 11.34 -18.65 -4.58
CA THR A 67 12.25 -17.81 -5.38
C THR A 67 13.72 -18.16 -5.15
N GLU A 68 14.12 -18.29 -3.87
CA GLU A 68 15.49 -18.66 -3.49
C GLU A 68 15.93 -20.01 -4.07
N MET A 69 14.98 -20.93 -4.34
CA MET A 69 15.31 -22.26 -4.84
C MET A 69 15.92 -22.22 -6.25
N ARG A 70 15.41 -21.35 -7.13
CA ARG A 70 15.97 -21.16 -8.47
C ARG A 70 17.41 -20.65 -8.43
N GLU A 71 17.69 -19.72 -7.51
CA GLU A 71 19.04 -19.18 -7.30
C GLU A 71 20.00 -20.28 -6.80
N MET A 72 19.56 -21.11 -5.87
CA MET A 72 20.37 -22.22 -5.34
C MET A 72 20.67 -23.25 -6.42
N LEU A 73 19.69 -23.59 -7.27
CA LEU A 73 19.92 -24.48 -8.42
C LEU A 73 20.93 -23.88 -9.40
N MET A 74 20.83 -22.59 -9.72
CA MET A 74 21.80 -21.91 -10.57
C MET A 74 23.22 -21.90 -9.99
N ILE A 75 23.37 -21.76 -8.66
CA ILE A 75 24.67 -21.85 -7.98
C ILE A 75 25.26 -23.26 -8.15
N ALA A 76 24.45 -24.30 -7.92
CA ALA A 76 24.87 -25.69 -8.07
C ALA A 76 25.25 -26.04 -9.53
N GLU A 77 24.47 -25.56 -10.52
CA GLU A 77 24.74 -25.73 -11.95
C GLU A 77 26.06 -25.12 -12.41
N LYS A 78 26.46 -23.98 -11.80
CA LYS A 78 27.76 -23.35 -12.04
C LYS A 78 28.90 -24.02 -11.30
N GLY A 79 28.67 -25.17 -10.64
CA GLY A 79 29.65 -25.89 -9.83
C GLY A 79 29.95 -25.21 -8.47
N GLY A 80 29.12 -24.28 -8.03
CA GLY A 80 29.21 -23.65 -6.72
C GLY A 80 28.79 -24.58 -5.59
N CYS A 81 29.40 -24.38 -4.41
CA CYS A 81 29.05 -25.09 -3.19
C CYS A 81 27.97 -24.33 -2.44
N LEU A 82 26.85 -24.99 -2.13
CA LEU A 82 25.75 -24.40 -1.35
C LEU A 82 26.16 -24.32 0.14
N THR A 83 25.79 -23.23 0.77
CA THR A 83 25.98 -23.03 2.21
C THR A 83 25.04 -23.91 3.01
N PRO A 84 25.31 -24.17 4.31
CA PRO A 84 24.39 -24.92 5.18
C PRO A 84 22.99 -24.32 5.23
N TYR A 85 22.88 -22.98 5.25
CA TYR A 85 21.60 -22.27 5.19
C TYR A 85 20.82 -22.57 3.89
N GLN A 86 21.51 -22.53 2.73
CA GLN A 86 20.89 -22.81 1.46
C GLN A 86 20.43 -24.27 1.36
N LEU A 87 21.23 -25.23 1.84
CA LEU A 87 20.84 -26.64 1.87
C LEU A 87 19.62 -26.88 2.80
N GLU A 88 19.55 -26.21 3.94
CA GLU A 88 18.36 -26.24 4.82
C GLU A 88 17.11 -25.68 4.10
N ARG A 89 17.28 -24.65 3.26
CA ARG A 89 16.18 -24.12 2.43
C ARG A 89 15.75 -25.12 1.35
N VAL A 90 16.69 -25.83 0.71
CA VAL A 90 16.37 -26.93 -0.21
C VAL A 90 15.56 -28.01 0.51
N GLU A 91 15.96 -28.44 1.70
CA GLU A 91 15.23 -29.43 2.50
C GLU A 91 13.80 -28.96 2.82
N LYS A 92 13.63 -27.70 3.23
CA LYS A 92 12.29 -27.12 3.48
C LYS A 92 11.41 -27.17 2.23
N VAL A 93 11.97 -26.92 1.04
CA VAL A 93 11.24 -27.03 -0.23
C VAL A 93 10.81 -28.48 -0.48
N LEU A 94 11.69 -29.45 -0.27
CA LEU A 94 11.36 -30.88 -0.40
C LEU A 94 10.24 -31.32 0.54
N VAL A 95 10.26 -30.82 1.77
CA VAL A 95 9.15 -31.05 2.74
C VAL A 95 7.85 -30.44 2.25
N VAL A 96 7.89 -29.25 1.65
CA VAL A 96 6.69 -28.60 1.08
C VAL A 96 6.15 -29.41 -0.10
N ILE A 97 7.01 -29.89 -0.99
CA ILE A 97 6.62 -30.77 -2.10
C ILE A 97 5.88 -31.99 -1.58
N LYS A 98 6.44 -32.69 -0.59
CA LYS A 98 5.81 -33.84 0.04
C LYS A 98 4.44 -33.51 0.62
N ARG A 99 4.37 -32.43 1.43
CA ARG A 99 3.10 -32.00 2.07
C ARG A 99 2.05 -31.59 1.03
N LEU A 100 2.46 -30.95 -0.07
CA LEU A 100 1.56 -30.58 -1.14
C LEU A 100 1.03 -31.81 -1.89
N LYS A 101 1.89 -32.80 -2.13
CA LYS A 101 1.51 -34.09 -2.71
C LYS A 101 0.50 -34.83 -1.83
N ASP A 102 0.76 -34.88 -0.51
CA ASP A 102 -0.17 -35.47 0.48
C ASP A 102 -1.51 -34.71 0.53
N TYR A 103 -1.46 -33.36 0.42
CA TYR A 103 -2.64 -32.52 0.36
C TYR A 103 -3.50 -32.81 -0.86
N LEU A 104 -2.88 -32.87 -2.04
CA LEU A 104 -3.56 -33.19 -3.30
C LEU A 104 -4.10 -34.62 -3.28
N SER A 105 -3.35 -35.59 -2.80
CA SER A 105 -3.76 -36.99 -2.72
C SER A 105 -5.03 -37.16 -1.88
N ARG A 106 -5.18 -36.41 -0.78
CA ARG A 106 -6.44 -36.36 -0.01
C ARG A 106 -7.60 -35.79 -0.82
N GLY A 107 -7.32 -34.87 -1.73
CA GLY A 107 -8.31 -34.29 -2.64
C GLY A 107 -8.91 -35.27 -3.64
N LYS A 108 -8.20 -36.36 -3.98
CA LYS A 108 -8.69 -37.40 -4.93
C LYS A 108 -9.99 -38.02 -4.47
N GLY A 109 -10.21 -38.15 -3.16
CA GLY A 109 -11.46 -38.65 -2.60
C GLY A 109 -12.72 -37.84 -2.96
N TYR A 110 -12.55 -36.60 -3.43
CA TYR A 110 -13.62 -35.69 -3.81
C TYR A 110 -13.83 -35.58 -5.33
N GLN A 111 -13.18 -36.44 -6.14
CA GLN A 111 -13.24 -36.45 -7.59
C GLN A 111 -12.83 -35.11 -8.24
N ASN A 112 -11.93 -34.41 -7.61
CA ASN A 112 -11.41 -33.10 -8.06
C ASN A 112 -10.22 -33.29 -9.02
N SER A 113 -10.24 -32.68 -10.20
CA SER A 113 -9.20 -32.90 -11.20
C SER A 113 -7.85 -32.30 -10.82
N LEU A 114 -7.84 -31.21 -10.03
CA LEU A 114 -6.59 -30.64 -9.52
C LEU A 114 -5.87 -31.59 -8.56
N ALA A 115 -6.58 -32.49 -7.89
CA ALA A 115 -5.98 -33.46 -7.00
C ALA A 115 -4.99 -34.41 -7.71
N TYR A 116 -5.22 -34.71 -9.00
CA TYR A 116 -4.36 -35.59 -9.80
C TYR A 116 -3.03 -34.93 -10.20
N TYR A 117 -2.84 -33.63 -9.93
CA TYR A 117 -1.52 -33.00 -10.10
C TYR A 117 -0.48 -33.51 -9.08
N ASP A 118 -0.89 -34.31 -8.08
CA ASP A 118 0.04 -35.02 -7.20
C ASP A 118 0.97 -35.97 -7.99
N GLU A 119 0.49 -36.51 -9.12
CA GLU A 119 1.28 -37.39 -10.01
C GLU A 119 2.41 -36.65 -10.75
N ASN A 120 2.31 -35.33 -10.83
CA ASN A 120 3.34 -34.46 -11.41
C ASN A 120 4.34 -33.90 -10.39
N LEU A 121 4.20 -34.29 -9.13
CA LEU A 121 5.10 -33.89 -8.04
C LEU A 121 5.94 -35.10 -7.62
N ASP A 122 7.24 -35.00 -7.81
CA ASP A 122 8.17 -36.05 -7.43
C ASP A 122 8.83 -35.70 -6.09
N GLU A 123 8.62 -36.57 -5.10
CA GLU A 123 9.36 -36.52 -3.85
C GLU A 123 10.78 -37.04 -4.10
N ILE A 124 11.76 -36.44 -3.43
CA ILE A 124 13.15 -36.90 -3.45
C ILE A 124 13.55 -37.20 -2.00
N PRO A 125 13.03 -38.29 -1.43
CA PRO A 125 13.21 -38.60 0.00
C PRO A 125 14.69 -38.80 0.36
N GLU A 126 15.47 -39.42 -0.51
CA GLU A 126 16.89 -39.67 -0.29
C GLU A 126 17.65 -38.37 -0.10
N LEU A 127 17.40 -37.34 -0.93
CA LEU A 127 18.03 -36.03 -0.83
C LEU A 127 17.56 -35.29 0.44
N SER A 128 16.27 -35.36 0.75
CA SER A 128 15.71 -34.72 1.96
C SER A 128 16.32 -35.31 3.23
N ASP A 129 16.37 -36.64 3.33
CA ASP A 129 16.92 -37.33 4.49
C ASP A 129 18.43 -37.12 4.62
N GLU A 130 19.16 -37.11 3.50
CA GLU A 130 20.60 -36.86 3.48
C GLU A 130 20.92 -35.43 3.96
N ILE A 131 20.22 -34.41 3.47
CA ILE A 131 20.40 -33.03 3.95
C ILE A 131 20.04 -32.91 5.42
N ARG A 132 18.90 -33.47 5.85
CA ARG A 132 18.42 -33.41 7.22
C ARG A 132 19.35 -34.08 8.22
N SER A 133 20.02 -35.18 7.78
CA SER A 133 20.98 -35.88 8.61
C SER A 133 22.27 -35.11 8.86
N LYS A 134 22.66 -34.23 7.90
CA LYS A 134 23.95 -33.53 7.89
C LYS A 134 23.86 -32.06 8.23
N ILE A 135 22.69 -31.43 8.01
CA ILE A 135 22.48 -30.00 8.24
C ILE A 135 21.42 -29.81 9.31
N ARG A 136 21.74 -29.03 10.34
CA ARG A 136 20.82 -28.71 11.41
C ARG A 136 21.04 -27.28 11.90
N GLY A 137 19.97 -26.46 11.91
CA GLY A 137 20.05 -25.07 12.34
C GLY A 137 21.03 -24.23 11.53
N SER A 138 21.06 -24.44 10.20
CA SER A 138 21.93 -23.75 9.24
C SER A 138 23.44 -23.93 9.50
N ILE A 139 23.82 -25.01 10.16
CA ILE A 139 25.23 -25.45 10.34
C ILE A 139 25.36 -26.93 10.00
N VAL A 140 26.58 -27.37 9.71
CA VAL A 140 26.87 -28.79 9.50
C VAL A 140 26.88 -29.49 10.88
N ASP A 141 26.03 -30.50 11.03
CA ASP A 141 25.87 -31.27 12.27
C ASP A 141 27.20 -31.99 12.65
N ASP A 142 27.45 -32.17 13.93
CA ASP A 142 28.67 -32.85 14.41
C ASP A 142 28.75 -34.29 13.91
N HIS A 143 27.62 -34.93 13.73
CA HIS A 143 27.51 -36.32 13.25
C HIS A 143 27.31 -36.42 11.71
N ALA A 144 27.49 -35.32 10.96
CA ALA A 144 27.34 -35.31 9.50
C ALA A 144 28.29 -36.31 8.80
N SER A 145 29.46 -36.57 9.40
CA SER A 145 30.33 -37.68 9.04
C SER A 145 31.11 -38.18 10.27
N LYS A 146 31.57 -39.42 10.22
CA LYS A 146 32.42 -39.98 11.28
C LYS A 146 33.73 -39.20 11.41
N GLU A 147 34.24 -38.70 10.31
CA GLU A 147 35.47 -37.92 10.26
C GLU A 147 35.32 -36.57 10.94
N LEU A 148 34.23 -35.85 10.64
CA LEU A 148 33.94 -34.55 11.28
C LEU A 148 33.72 -34.72 12.79
N GLU A 149 32.98 -35.75 13.22
CA GLU A 149 32.78 -36.05 14.64
C GLU A 149 34.10 -36.30 15.36
N GLN A 150 35.00 -37.05 14.73
CA GLN A 150 36.32 -37.33 15.31
C GLN A 150 37.19 -36.06 15.38
N ILE A 151 37.20 -35.24 14.33
CA ILE A 151 37.94 -33.97 14.29
C ILE A 151 37.44 -33.04 15.41
N ARG A 152 36.13 -32.79 15.49
CA ARG A 152 35.54 -31.92 16.53
C ARG A 152 35.80 -32.43 17.95
N ARG A 153 35.72 -33.74 18.18
CA ARG A 153 36.09 -34.36 19.46
C ARG A 153 37.57 -34.05 19.79
N GLN A 154 38.48 -34.26 18.84
CA GLN A 154 39.88 -33.95 19.05
C GLN A 154 40.18 -32.48 19.30
N MET A 155 39.39 -31.58 18.66
CA MET A 155 39.50 -30.14 18.92
C MET A 155 39.10 -29.79 20.35
N ILE A 156 38.01 -30.33 20.86
CA ILE A 156 37.57 -30.17 22.26
C ILE A 156 38.64 -30.68 23.22
N GLU A 157 39.16 -31.89 22.97
CA GLU A 157 40.24 -32.45 23.76
C GLU A 157 41.49 -31.57 23.77
N CYS A 158 41.88 -31.00 22.62
CA CYS A 158 43.01 -30.08 22.55
C CYS A 158 42.77 -28.79 23.35
N GLU A 159 41.59 -28.21 23.27
CA GLU A 159 41.21 -27.02 24.04
C GLU A 159 41.23 -27.28 25.55
N GLU A 160 40.77 -28.42 25.98
CA GLU A 160 40.84 -28.83 27.39
C GLU A 160 42.27 -29.03 27.85
N GLN A 161 43.09 -29.71 27.05
CA GLN A 161 44.50 -29.90 27.34
C GLN A 161 45.28 -28.57 27.38
N MET A 162 44.98 -27.63 26.49
CA MET A 162 45.56 -26.29 26.52
C MET A 162 45.26 -25.58 27.86
N LYS A 163 44.01 -25.59 28.31
CA LYS A 163 43.58 -25.02 29.60
C LYS A 163 44.27 -25.69 30.78
N GLN A 164 44.25 -27.01 30.82
CA GLN A 164 44.88 -27.80 31.90
C GLN A 164 46.39 -27.53 31.97
N LYS A 165 47.12 -27.50 30.82
CA LYS A 165 48.54 -27.24 30.78
C LYS A 165 48.88 -25.80 31.19
N ALA A 166 48.09 -24.83 30.76
CA ALA A 166 48.28 -23.45 31.19
C ALA A 166 48.10 -23.26 32.68
N GLU A 167 47.02 -23.87 33.26
CA GLU A 167 46.80 -23.87 34.71
C GLU A 167 47.88 -24.62 35.49
N GLN A 168 48.36 -25.73 34.98
CA GLN A 168 49.46 -26.49 35.60
C GLN A 168 50.72 -25.62 35.69
N VAL A 169 51.08 -24.92 34.59
CA VAL A 169 52.24 -24.00 34.56
C VAL A 169 52.04 -22.82 35.51
N LEU A 170 50.81 -22.28 35.57
CA LEU A 170 50.47 -21.19 36.49
C LEU A 170 50.66 -21.60 37.94
N ARG A 171 50.16 -22.79 38.33
CA ARG A 171 50.22 -23.34 39.70
C ARG A 171 51.67 -23.68 40.08
N SER A 172 52.46 -24.30 39.16
CA SER A 172 53.84 -24.74 39.43
C SER A 172 54.83 -23.57 39.53
N ASN A 173 54.49 -22.39 39.01
CA ASN A 173 55.37 -21.21 38.98
C ASN A 173 54.74 -20.01 39.69
N ARG A 174 53.92 -20.20 40.68
CA ARG A 174 53.12 -19.18 41.33
C ARG A 174 53.88 -17.95 41.78
N ASP A 175 55.10 -18.13 42.27
CA ASP A 175 55.96 -17.02 42.76
C ASP A 175 56.43 -16.06 41.65
N CYS A 176 56.50 -16.58 40.45
CA CYS A 176 56.96 -15.81 39.26
C CYS A 176 55.80 -15.13 38.53
N MET A 177 54.55 -15.45 38.87
CA MET A 177 53.38 -14.93 38.19
C MET A 177 53.04 -13.51 38.64
N ALA A 178 52.54 -12.69 37.72
CA ALA A 178 52.01 -11.36 38.00
C ALA A 178 50.54 -11.42 38.46
N ASP A 179 49.80 -12.43 37.96
CA ASP A 179 48.38 -12.69 38.29
C ASP A 179 48.13 -14.20 38.47
N ASN A 180 47.02 -14.56 39.12
CA ASN A 180 46.65 -15.94 39.43
C ASN A 180 45.73 -16.61 38.41
N TYR A 181 45.63 -16.09 37.20
CA TYR A 181 44.75 -16.61 36.14
C TYR A 181 45.45 -16.51 34.75
N CYS A 182 45.08 -17.44 33.87
CA CYS A 182 45.51 -17.44 32.50
C CYS A 182 44.70 -16.40 31.68
N THR A 183 45.32 -15.76 30.69
CA THR A 183 44.68 -14.76 29.83
C THR A 183 44.80 -15.16 28.38
N MET A 184 43.80 -14.75 27.57
CA MET A 184 43.91 -14.84 26.11
C MET A 184 44.59 -13.60 25.55
N ARG A 185 45.66 -13.81 24.77
CA ARG A 185 46.35 -12.74 24.04
C ARG A 185 46.60 -13.19 22.60
N ASN A 186 46.15 -12.39 21.66
CA ASN A 186 46.27 -12.69 20.22
C ASN A 186 45.79 -14.13 19.88
N GLY A 187 44.67 -14.56 20.49
CA GLY A 187 44.08 -15.88 20.26
C GLY A 187 44.81 -17.04 20.97
N ARG A 188 45.85 -16.76 21.78
CA ARG A 188 46.67 -17.77 22.48
C ARG A 188 46.47 -17.71 23.99
N ILE A 189 46.49 -18.85 24.65
CA ILE A 189 46.38 -18.95 26.11
C ILE A 189 47.75 -18.64 26.69
N CYS A 190 47.86 -17.58 27.46
CA CYS A 190 49.11 -17.10 28.05
C CYS A 190 49.04 -17.06 29.57
N VAL A 191 50.19 -17.28 30.21
CA VAL A 191 50.41 -17.06 31.63
C VAL A 191 51.12 -15.71 31.85
N PRO A 192 50.63 -14.87 32.79
CA PRO A 192 51.20 -13.58 33.08
C PRO A 192 52.43 -13.70 33.99
N ILE A 193 53.61 -13.47 33.48
CA ILE A 193 54.89 -13.60 34.19
C ILE A 193 55.50 -12.23 34.43
N LYS A 194 56.07 -11.98 35.64
CA LYS A 194 56.86 -10.80 35.94
C LYS A 194 58.09 -10.80 35.05
N LYS A 195 58.45 -9.68 34.47
CA LYS A 195 59.51 -9.53 33.47
C LYS A 195 60.87 -10.14 33.91
N GLU A 196 61.21 -10.06 35.18
CA GLU A 196 62.43 -10.59 35.80
C GLU A 196 62.55 -12.11 35.72
N TYR A 197 61.39 -12.81 35.65
CA TYR A 197 61.32 -14.27 35.60
C TYR A 197 61.04 -14.83 34.19
N LYS A 198 61.29 -14.04 33.14
CA LYS A 198 61.03 -14.39 31.73
C LYS A 198 61.46 -15.82 31.34
N PHE A 199 62.65 -16.25 31.86
CA PHE A 199 63.24 -17.55 31.50
C PHE A 199 62.84 -18.70 32.40
N LYS A 200 62.01 -18.48 33.42
CA LYS A 200 61.55 -19.53 34.35
C LYS A 200 60.49 -20.46 33.74
N VAL A 201 59.73 -19.96 32.77
CA VAL A 201 58.74 -20.75 32.04
C VAL A 201 59.22 -20.87 30.58
N ALA A 202 59.33 -22.11 30.14
CA ALA A 202 59.64 -22.41 28.74
C ALA A 202 58.43 -22.07 27.88
N GLY A 203 58.60 -21.14 26.93
CA GLY A 203 57.51 -20.71 26.07
C GLY A 203 57.87 -19.44 25.29
N SER A 204 56.94 -18.95 24.50
CA SER A 204 57.04 -17.78 23.63
C SER A 204 56.32 -16.58 24.28
N VAL A 205 56.98 -15.41 24.26
CA VAL A 205 56.33 -14.15 24.66
C VAL A 205 55.40 -13.72 23.56
N ILE A 206 54.12 -13.68 23.83
CA ILE A 206 53.05 -13.30 22.87
C ILE A 206 52.74 -11.80 23.00
N ASP A 207 52.76 -11.27 24.24
CA ASP A 207 52.41 -9.88 24.51
C ASP A 207 53.08 -9.37 25.77
N LYS A 208 53.02 -8.07 26.01
CA LYS A 208 53.50 -7.40 27.22
C LYS A 208 52.49 -6.40 27.75
N SER A 209 52.44 -6.18 29.07
CA SER A 209 51.61 -5.15 29.67
C SER A 209 52.02 -3.75 29.20
N SER A 210 51.11 -2.78 29.31
CA SER A 210 51.35 -1.38 28.93
C SER A 210 52.56 -0.77 29.64
N THR A 211 52.82 -1.19 30.90
CA THR A 211 54.00 -0.78 31.69
C THR A 211 55.23 -1.61 31.37
N GLY A 212 55.13 -2.70 30.62
CA GLY A 212 56.21 -3.62 30.32
C GLY A 212 56.70 -4.46 31.50
N SER A 213 56.07 -4.40 32.67
CA SER A 213 56.43 -5.14 33.89
C SER A 213 55.94 -6.59 33.87
N THR A 214 54.90 -6.91 33.08
CA THR A 214 54.34 -8.26 32.93
C THR A 214 54.50 -8.72 31.48
N LEU A 215 54.96 -9.94 31.27
CA LEU A 215 55.04 -10.61 29.99
C LEU A 215 53.96 -11.71 29.94
N PHE A 216 53.26 -11.75 28.86
CA PHE A 216 52.27 -12.81 28.58
C PHE A 216 52.96 -13.90 27.75
N ILE A 217 53.26 -15.02 28.41
CA ILE A 217 54.01 -16.10 27.78
C ILE A 217 53.05 -17.25 27.48
N GLU A 218 53.05 -17.72 26.22
CA GLU A 218 52.44 -19.02 25.88
C GLU A 218 53.40 -20.14 26.28
N PRO A 219 53.07 -21.03 27.23
CA PRO A 219 53.92 -22.12 27.60
C PRO A 219 54.16 -23.09 26.42
N ALA A 220 55.34 -23.66 26.28
CA ALA A 220 55.67 -24.58 25.19
C ALA A 220 54.75 -25.81 25.14
N GLY A 221 54.29 -26.29 26.31
CA GLY A 221 53.28 -27.34 26.37
C GLY A 221 51.91 -26.93 25.86
N VAL A 222 51.51 -25.64 25.95
CA VAL A 222 50.28 -25.09 25.41
C VAL A 222 50.39 -24.87 23.91
N ALA A 223 51.54 -24.32 23.45
CA ALA A 223 51.80 -24.07 22.03
C ALA A 223 51.65 -25.34 21.19
N LYS A 224 52.12 -26.49 21.68
CA LYS A 224 51.99 -27.78 20.98
C LYS A 224 50.50 -28.15 20.70
N TYR A 225 49.63 -27.93 21.67
CA TYR A 225 48.19 -28.18 21.47
C TYR A 225 47.53 -27.10 20.66
N TYR A 226 47.98 -25.86 20.74
CA TYR A 226 47.53 -24.77 19.87
C TYR A 226 47.82 -25.08 18.41
N ASP A 227 49.02 -25.50 18.07
CA ASP A 227 49.41 -25.84 16.69
C ASP A 227 48.58 -27.05 16.19
N LYS A 228 48.38 -28.07 17.09
CA LYS A 228 47.51 -29.20 16.75
C LYS A 228 46.06 -28.75 16.51
N LEU A 229 45.51 -27.88 17.35
CA LEU A 229 44.15 -27.33 17.21
C LEU A 229 44.02 -26.55 15.91
N HIS A 230 45.06 -25.83 15.50
CA HIS A 230 45.06 -25.08 14.23
C HIS A 230 44.99 -26.00 13.01
N LEU A 231 45.74 -27.10 13.03
CA LEU A 231 45.67 -28.12 11.98
C LEU A 231 44.26 -28.78 11.95
N LEU A 232 43.71 -29.12 13.11
CA LEU A 232 42.37 -29.69 13.20
C LEU A 232 41.30 -28.76 12.70
N LYS A 233 41.44 -27.43 12.86
CA LYS A 233 40.54 -26.45 12.27
C LYS A 233 40.57 -26.45 10.75
N ILE A 234 41.77 -26.58 10.17
CA ILE A 234 41.91 -26.70 8.71
C ILE A 234 41.27 -28.02 8.23
N ASP A 235 41.46 -29.10 8.96
CA ASP A 235 40.85 -30.40 8.63
C ASP A 235 39.33 -30.33 8.76
N GLU A 236 38.79 -29.62 9.78
CA GLU A 236 37.36 -29.37 9.95
C GLU A 236 36.79 -28.60 8.76
N GLU A 237 37.43 -27.50 8.37
CA GLU A 237 37.01 -26.68 7.22
C GLU A 237 36.99 -27.50 5.93
N ASN A 238 38.01 -28.31 5.70
CA ASN A 238 38.08 -29.18 4.54
C ASN A 238 36.98 -30.24 4.52
N GLU A 239 36.72 -30.88 5.68
CA GLU A 239 35.67 -31.90 5.78
C GLU A 239 34.29 -31.29 5.66
N VAL A 240 34.03 -30.15 6.29
CA VAL A 240 32.80 -29.37 6.12
C VAL A 240 32.57 -29.03 4.65
N TYR A 241 33.62 -28.52 3.98
CA TYR A 241 33.54 -28.22 2.53
C TYR A 241 33.23 -29.47 1.71
N ARG A 242 33.87 -30.62 2.00
CA ARG A 242 33.62 -31.90 1.33
C ARG A 242 32.15 -32.33 1.49
N ILE A 243 31.60 -32.21 2.68
CA ILE A 243 30.20 -32.55 2.98
C ILE A 243 29.25 -31.65 2.18
N LEU A 244 29.48 -30.33 2.24
CA LEU A 244 28.66 -29.35 1.53
C LEU A 244 28.72 -29.51 0.01
N TYR A 245 29.92 -29.78 -0.53
CA TYR A 245 30.12 -30.03 -1.95
C TYR A 245 29.39 -31.31 -2.41
N THR A 246 29.45 -32.38 -1.60
CA THR A 246 28.73 -33.63 -1.89
C THR A 246 27.22 -33.42 -1.92
N LEU A 247 26.67 -32.69 -0.94
CA LEU A 247 25.25 -32.36 -0.89
C LEU A 247 24.84 -31.47 -2.08
N SER A 248 25.69 -30.49 -2.44
CA SER A 248 25.45 -29.62 -3.59
C SER A 248 25.43 -30.40 -4.91
N ALA A 249 26.31 -31.39 -5.05
CA ALA A 249 26.31 -32.28 -6.21
C ALA A 249 25.04 -33.16 -6.28
N GLN A 250 24.51 -33.61 -5.15
CA GLN A 250 23.22 -34.34 -5.09
C GLN A 250 22.04 -33.44 -5.45
N VAL A 251 22.03 -32.17 -4.97
CA VAL A 251 21.04 -31.16 -5.40
C VAL A 251 21.10 -30.94 -6.90
N LEU A 252 22.31 -30.81 -7.49
CA LEU A 252 22.52 -30.66 -8.92
C LEU A 252 21.99 -31.87 -9.69
N ALA A 253 22.29 -33.09 -9.24
CA ALA A 253 21.79 -34.31 -9.86
C ALA A 253 20.24 -34.37 -9.87
N SER A 254 19.60 -33.78 -8.88
CA SER A 254 18.13 -33.70 -8.73
C SER A 254 17.52 -32.46 -9.41
N ALA A 255 18.33 -31.56 -9.98
CA ALA A 255 17.86 -30.27 -10.51
C ALA A 255 16.74 -30.39 -11.55
N PRO A 256 16.76 -31.32 -12.54
CA PRO A 256 15.66 -31.44 -13.47
C PRO A 256 14.31 -31.72 -12.81
N VAL A 257 14.27 -32.60 -11.82
CA VAL A 257 13.07 -32.94 -11.07
C VAL A 257 12.62 -31.74 -10.23
N LEU A 258 13.55 -31.03 -9.59
CA LEU A 258 13.27 -29.84 -8.80
C LEU A 258 12.68 -28.71 -9.64
N TYR A 259 13.17 -28.49 -10.86
CA TYR A 259 12.61 -27.49 -11.78
C TYR A 259 11.16 -27.83 -12.20
N GLU A 260 10.85 -29.09 -12.50
CA GLU A 260 9.48 -29.49 -12.82
C GLU A 260 8.55 -29.35 -11.60
N ASN A 261 9.01 -29.71 -10.41
CA ASN A 261 8.27 -29.49 -9.17
C ASN A 261 7.97 -27.99 -8.94
N LEU A 262 8.97 -27.11 -9.10
CA LEU A 262 8.80 -25.66 -8.96
C LEU A 262 7.75 -25.14 -9.92
N LYS A 263 7.85 -25.48 -11.19
CA LYS A 263 6.89 -25.10 -12.24
C LYS A 263 5.46 -25.55 -11.90
N MET A 264 5.34 -26.76 -11.34
CA MET A 264 4.04 -27.29 -10.91
C MET A 264 3.49 -26.53 -9.70
N ILE A 265 4.34 -26.23 -8.70
CA ILE A 265 3.94 -25.44 -7.52
C ILE A 265 3.49 -24.03 -7.92
N GLU A 266 4.24 -23.36 -8.79
CA GLU A 266 3.92 -22.02 -9.32
C GLU A 266 2.57 -22.02 -10.05
N LYS A 267 2.32 -23.06 -10.84
CA LYS A 267 1.03 -23.25 -11.52
C LYS A 267 -0.11 -23.48 -10.54
N LEU A 268 0.09 -24.34 -9.56
CA LEU A 268 -0.92 -24.63 -8.53
C LEU A 268 -1.19 -23.41 -7.65
N ASP A 269 -0.15 -22.65 -7.27
CA ASP A 269 -0.32 -21.43 -6.49
C ASP A 269 -1.19 -20.40 -7.21
N PHE A 270 -0.95 -20.19 -8.51
CA PHE A 270 -1.79 -19.31 -9.33
C PHE A 270 -3.26 -19.77 -9.34
N VAL A 271 -3.53 -21.07 -9.46
CA VAL A 271 -4.89 -21.60 -9.47
C VAL A 271 -5.52 -21.53 -8.07
N PHE A 272 -4.79 -21.89 -7.02
CA PHE A 272 -5.26 -21.81 -5.64
C PHE A 272 -5.48 -20.36 -5.19
N SER A 273 -4.69 -19.41 -5.68
CA SER A 273 -4.93 -17.99 -5.37
C SER A 273 -6.26 -17.49 -5.93
N LYS A 274 -6.72 -17.98 -7.10
CA LYS A 274 -8.07 -17.74 -7.62
C LYS A 274 -9.15 -18.34 -6.71
N GLY A 275 -8.94 -19.58 -6.25
CA GLY A 275 -9.85 -20.23 -5.32
C GLY A 275 -9.99 -19.48 -3.99
N LYS A 276 -8.88 -19.00 -3.43
CA LYS A 276 -8.86 -18.16 -2.23
C LYS A 276 -9.61 -16.85 -2.46
N LEU A 277 -9.35 -16.17 -3.59
CA LEU A 277 -10.06 -14.94 -3.96
C LEU A 277 -11.57 -15.17 -4.07
N SER A 278 -11.98 -16.31 -4.66
CA SER A 278 -13.40 -16.70 -4.76
C SER A 278 -14.06 -16.85 -3.38
N ILE A 279 -13.35 -17.43 -2.41
CA ILE A 279 -13.83 -17.58 -1.03
C ILE A 279 -13.92 -16.21 -0.36
N ASP A 280 -12.85 -15.41 -0.41
CA ASP A 280 -12.79 -14.12 0.26
C ASP A 280 -13.86 -13.14 -0.23
N MET A 281 -14.15 -13.15 -1.53
CA MET A 281 -15.18 -12.33 -2.16
C MET A 281 -16.59 -12.94 -2.07
N ASP A 282 -16.76 -14.16 -1.57
CA ASP A 282 -18.00 -14.92 -1.64
C ASP A 282 -18.56 -14.93 -3.08
N ALA A 283 -17.67 -15.26 -4.01
CA ALA A 283 -17.93 -15.25 -5.44
C ALA A 283 -18.44 -16.62 -5.92
N THR A 284 -19.12 -16.66 -7.08
CA THR A 284 -19.66 -17.87 -7.67
C THR A 284 -19.13 -18.09 -9.09
N GLU A 285 -19.09 -19.32 -9.56
CA GLU A 285 -18.75 -19.64 -10.94
C GLU A 285 -19.84 -19.12 -11.88
N PRO A 286 -19.52 -18.21 -12.84
CA PRO A 286 -20.48 -17.77 -13.84
C PRO A 286 -20.60 -18.80 -14.98
N ALA A 287 -21.80 -18.91 -15.56
CA ALA A 287 -21.96 -19.50 -16.88
C ALA A 287 -21.35 -18.56 -17.94
N ILE A 288 -20.78 -19.12 -18.98
CA ILE A 288 -20.19 -18.37 -20.12
C ILE A 288 -20.93 -18.71 -21.40
N ASN A 289 -21.31 -17.67 -22.13
CA ASN A 289 -21.98 -17.78 -23.41
C ASN A 289 -21.31 -16.94 -24.51
N THR A 290 -21.70 -17.16 -25.75
CA THR A 290 -21.32 -16.38 -26.94
C THR A 290 -22.55 -15.75 -27.62
N GLU A 291 -23.70 -15.76 -26.92
CA GLU A 291 -25.00 -15.36 -27.44
C GLU A 291 -25.33 -13.89 -27.18
N ARG A 292 -24.33 -13.11 -26.79
CA ARG A 292 -24.47 -11.68 -26.51
C ARG A 292 -25.44 -11.35 -25.36
N ARG A 293 -25.59 -12.26 -24.40
CA ARG A 293 -26.45 -12.10 -23.24
C ARG A 293 -25.61 -11.97 -21.97
N ILE A 294 -25.94 -11.00 -21.13
CA ILE A 294 -25.40 -10.85 -19.78
C ILE A 294 -26.60 -10.83 -18.83
N HIS A 295 -26.66 -11.80 -17.93
CA HIS A 295 -27.68 -11.89 -16.89
C HIS A 295 -26.99 -12.09 -15.54
N MET A 296 -27.27 -11.24 -14.57
CA MET A 296 -26.67 -11.29 -13.22
C MET A 296 -27.75 -11.14 -12.16
N ILE A 297 -27.79 -12.08 -11.24
CA ILE A 297 -28.67 -12.07 -10.07
C ILE A 297 -27.86 -11.74 -8.84
N ASP A 298 -28.30 -10.73 -8.09
CA ASP A 298 -27.65 -10.27 -6.86
C ASP A 298 -26.16 -9.95 -7.04
N ALA A 299 -25.81 -9.27 -8.14
CA ALA A 299 -24.44 -8.85 -8.42
C ALA A 299 -23.99 -7.74 -7.46
N ARG A 300 -22.79 -7.87 -6.92
CA ARG A 300 -22.17 -6.91 -6.01
C ARG A 300 -20.88 -6.36 -6.61
N HIS A 301 -20.53 -5.14 -6.23
CA HIS A 301 -19.23 -4.58 -6.60
C HIS A 301 -18.12 -5.33 -5.84
N PRO A 302 -17.13 -5.95 -6.53
CA PRO A 302 -16.12 -6.80 -5.89
C PRO A 302 -15.30 -6.12 -4.78
N LEU A 303 -15.14 -4.81 -4.86
CA LEU A 303 -14.36 -4.02 -3.90
C LEU A 303 -15.19 -3.43 -2.75
N MET A 304 -16.51 -3.68 -2.72
CA MET A 304 -17.39 -3.21 -1.65
C MET A 304 -17.60 -4.28 -0.60
N ASP A 305 -17.65 -3.85 0.66
CA ASP A 305 -18.00 -4.74 1.76
C ASP A 305 -19.41 -5.33 1.53
N LYS A 306 -19.51 -6.65 1.66
CA LYS A 306 -20.76 -7.41 1.51
C LYS A 306 -21.90 -6.89 2.40
N ALA A 307 -21.57 -6.39 3.59
CA ALA A 307 -22.55 -5.90 4.55
C ALA A 307 -23.24 -4.60 4.10
N ILE A 308 -22.59 -3.81 3.25
CA ILE A 308 -23.09 -2.51 2.78
C ILE A 308 -23.46 -2.51 1.28
N ALA A 309 -22.96 -3.49 0.51
CA ALA A 309 -23.24 -3.60 -0.91
C ALA A 309 -24.70 -3.99 -1.14
N VAL A 310 -25.43 -3.17 -1.91
CA VAL A 310 -26.80 -3.49 -2.34
C VAL A 310 -26.71 -4.35 -3.61
N PRO A 311 -27.30 -5.56 -3.61
CA PRO A 311 -27.26 -6.44 -4.77
C PRO A 311 -27.98 -5.85 -5.99
N LEU A 312 -27.35 -5.99 -7.16
CA LEU A 312 -27.83 -5.52 -8.45
C LEU A 312 -28.48 -6.66 -9.22
N GLN A 313 -29.66 -6.41 -9.78
CA GLN A 313 -30.29 -7.27 -10.80
C GLN A 313 -29.96 -6.65 -12.16
N PHE A 314 -29.36 -7.43 -13.06
CA PHE A 314 -28.96 -6.92 -14.36
C PHE A 314 -29.18 -7.91 -15.47
N GLU A 315 -29.77 -7.44 -16.57
CA GLU A 315 -29.99 -8.23 -17.78
C GLU A 315 -29.86 -7.35 -19.02
N ILE A 316 -29.09 -7.83 -20.00
CA ILE A 316 -28.97 -7.28 -21.36
C ILE A 316 -28.74 -8.44 -22.33
N GLY A 317 -29.32 -8.38 -23.50
CA GLY A 317 -29.20 -9.42 -24.54
C GLY A 317 -30.44 -9.49 -25.40
N ASP A 318 -30.57 -10.58 -26.15
CA ASP A 318 -31.64 -10.79 -27.16
C ASP A 318 -31.75 -9.59 -28.11
N ASP A 319 -32.88 -8.89 -28.09
CA ASP A 319 -33.11 -7.69 -28.92
C ASP A 319 -32.58 -6.41 -28.31
N VAL A 320 -32.08 -6.42 -27.05
CA VAL A 320 -31.61 -5.24 -26.34
C VAL A 320 -30.10 -5.21 -26.35
N ARG A 321 -29.53 -4.14 -26.92
CA ARG A 321 -28.08 -3.91 -26.98
C ARG A 321 -27.63 -2.74 -26.10
N GLY A 322 -28.52 -1.82 -25.77
CA GLY A 322 -28.20 -0.63 -24.99
C GLY A 322 -29.06 -0.43 -23.77
N ILE A 323 -28.47 0.00 -22.66
CA ILE A 323 -29.22 0.44 -21.48
C ILE A 323 -28.77 1.86 -21.12
N VAL A 324 -29.72 2.78 -21.02
CA VAL A 324 -29.51 4.15 -20.57
C VAL A 324 -30.00 4.28 -19.13
N ILE A 325 -29.05 4.40 -18.21
CA ILE A 325 -29.32 4.47 -16.76
C ILE A 325 -29.47 5.93 -16.33
N THR A 326 -30.58 6.21 -15.66
CA THR A 326 -30.95 7.55 -15.22
C THR A 326 -31.18 7.60 -13.72
N GLY A 327 -31.15 8.78 -13.15
CA GLY A 327 -31.31 9.00 -11.70
C GLY A 327 -30.33 10.02 -11.13
N PRO A 328 -30.42 10.36 -9.83
CA PRO A 328 -29.51 11.31 -9.20
C PRO A 328 -28.06 10.79 -9.16
N ASN A 329 -27.07 11.70 -9.14
CA ASN A 329 -25.65 11.31 -9.09
C ASN A 329 -25.31 10.47 -7.85
N THR A 330 -25.92 10.80 -6.73
CA THR A 330 -25.79 10.04 -5.48
C THR A 330 -26.43 8.65 -5.54
N GLY A 331 -27.18 8.31 -6.60
CA GLY A 331 -27.95 7.07 -6.75
C GLY A 331 -27.10 5.82 -7.00
N GLY A 332 -25.80 5.96 -7.27
CA GLY A 332 -24.88 4.84 -7.51
C GLY A 332 -24.82 4.36 -8.97
N LYS A 333 -25.16 5.20 -9.95
CA LYS A 333 -25.08 4.87 -11.39
C LYS A 333 -23.71 4.38 -11.81
N THR A 334 -22.65 5.14 -11.49
CA THR A 334 -21.26 4.79 -11.76
C THR A 334 -20.85 3.46 -11.14
N VAL A 335 -21.31 3.20 -9.91
CA VAL A 335 -21.03 1.92 -9.21
C VAL A 335 -21.74 0.78 -9.93
N ALA A 336 -22.98 0.98 -10.39
CA ALA A 336 -23.74 -0.05 -11.10
C ALA A 336 -23.07 -0.47 -12.41
N ILE A 337 -22.68 0.48 -13.27
CA ILE A 337 -22.00 0.17 -14.54
C ILE A 337 -20.63 -0.47 -14.32
N LYS A 338 -19.85 0.01 -13.32
CA LYS A 338 -18.59 -0.62 -12.93
C LYS A 338 -18.79 -2.04 -12.42
N THR A 339 -19.82 -2.29 -11.61
CA THR A 339 -20.16 -3.62 -11.09
C THR A 339 -20.35 -4.63 -12.21
N VAL A 340 -21.14 -4.27 -13.23
CA VAL A 340 -21.40 -5.14 -14.37
C VAL A 340 -20.12 -5.43 -15.14
N MET A 341 -19.39 -4.39 -15.58
CA MET A 341 -18.18 -4.56 -16.39
C MET A 341 -17.08 -5.31 -15.63
N LEU A 342 -16.90 -5.02 -14.37
CA LEU A 342 -15.86 -5.64 -13.54
C LEU A 342 -16.12 -7.15 -13.38
N ASN A 343 -17.37 -7.55 -13.12
CA ASN A 343 -17.74 -8.95 -13.07
C ASN A 343 -17.57 -9.65 -14.44
N CYS A 344 -17.87 -8.97 -15.55
CA CYS A 344 -17.64 -9.53 -16.89
C CYS A 344 -16.14 -9.77 -17.16
N ILE A 345 -15.28 -8.82 -16.83
CA ILE A 345 -13.82 -8.95 -16.98
C ILE A 345 -13.28 -10.05 -16.07
N MET A 346 -13.72 -10.11 -14.81
CA MET A 346 -13.36 -11.19 -13.89
C MET A 346 -13.69 -12.56 -14.47
N ALA A 347 -14.93 -12.73 -14.96
CA ALA A 347 -15.35 -13.98 -15.60
C ALA A 347 -14.45 -14.38 -16.77
N GLN A 348 -14.19 -13.43 -17.67
CA GLN A 348 -13.36 -13.69 -18.86
C GLN A 348 -11.87 -13.86 -18.56
N CYS A 349 -11.39 -13.47 -17.35
CA CYS A 349 -10.07 -13.81 -16.83
C CYS A 349 -10.06 -15.17 -16.07
N GLY A 350 -11.18 -15.90 -16.04
CA GLY A 350 -11.32 -17.18 -15.33
C GLY A 350 -11.36 -17.03 -13.80
N LEU A 351 -11.89 -15.88 -13.31
CA LEU A 351 -12.20 -15.63 -11.91
C LEU A 351 -13.72 -15.83 -11.68
N HIS A 352 -14.07 -16.26 -10.50
CA HIS A 352 -15.46 -16.24 -10.05
C HIS A 352 -15.96 -14.81 -9.89
N VAL A 353 -17.26 -14.61 -9.97
CA VAL A 353 -17.92 -13.29 -9.94
C VAL A 353 -18.71 -13.11 -8.66
N THR A 354 -18.81 -11.87 -8.20
CA THR A 354 -19.51 -11.52 -6.96
C THR A 354 -21.01 -11.37 -7.19
N SER A 355 -21.65 -12.44 -7.61
CA SER A 355 -23.10 -12.54 -7.81
C SER A 355 -23.60 -13.89 -7.29
N LYS A 356 -24.89 -13.99 -7.03
CA LYS A 356 -25.50 -15.27 -6.66
C LYS A 356 -25.59 -16.22 -7.85
N GLN A 357 -25.87 -15.68 -9.03
CA GLN A 357 -25.87 -16.39 -10.32
C GLN A 357 -25.52 -15.41 -11.42
N ALA A 358 -24.71 -15.85 -12.38
CA ALA A 358 -24.36 -15.05 -13.55
C ALA A 358 -24.28 -15.93 -14.80
N ASP A 359 -24.76 -15.38 -15.91
CA ASP A 359 -24.54 -15.87 -17.28
C ASP A 359 -23.97 -14.71 -18.08
N ILE A 360 -22.72 -14.84 -18.53
CA ILE A 360 -21.91 -13.72 -19.04
C ILE A 360 -21.43 -14.04 -20.44
N CYS A 361 -21.69 -13.14 -21.39
CA CYS A 361 -21.14 -13.28 -22.74
C CYS A 361 -19.67 -12.89 -22.78
N MET A 362 -18.92 -13.58 -23.64
CA MET A 362 -17.56 -13.21 -23.98
C MET A 362 -17.55 -11.97 -24.88
N ASN A 363 -16.60 -11.09 -24.63
CA ASN A 363 -16.41 -9.87 -25.43
C ASN A 363 -15.00 -9.82 -26.01
N SER A 364 -14.88 -9.30 -27.25
CA SER A 364 -13.60 -9.03 -27.91
C SER A 364 -12.88 -7.83 -27.28
N ALA A 365 -13.66 -6.86 -26.82
CA ALA A 365 -13.16 -5.66 -26.17
C ALA A 365 -14.12 -5.18 -25.07
N TYR A 366 -13.53 -4.68 -23.98
CA TYR A 366 -14.20 -3.90 -22.95
C TYR A 366 -13.73 -2.46 -23.08
N LEU A 367 -14.64 -1.54 -23.29
CA LEU A 367 -14.34 -0.13 -23.57
C LEU A 367 -15.05 0.74 -22.54
N CYS A 368 -14.37 1.72 -21.98
CA CYS A 368 -14.99 2.58 -20.98
C CYS A 368 -14.58 4.05 -21.08
N ASP A 369 -15.53 4.93 -20.78
CA ASP A 369 -15.33 6.34 -20.51
C ASP A 369 -15.96 6.65 -19.15
N ILE A 370 -15.15 6.58 -18.09
CA ILE A 370 -15.55 6.83 -16.71
C ILE A 370 -14.50 7.72 -16.04
N GLY A 371 -14.96 8.72 -15.30
CA GLY A 371 -14.10 9.58 -14.45
C GLY A 371 -14.15 11.03 -14.89
N ASP A 372 -13.99 11.91 -13.92
CA ASP A 372 -13.86 13.36 -14.09
C ASP A 372 -12.50 13.64 -14.68
N GLY A 373 -12.28 13.80 -15.93
CA GLY A 373 -11.01 14.06 -16.60
C GLY A 373 -10.09 15.13 -15.96
N GLN A 374 -9.94 15.07 -14.63
CA GLN A 374 -9.14 15.96 -13.78
C GLN A 374 -7.66 15.52 -13.73
N ASP A 375 -7.15 14.96 -14.79
CA ASP A 375 -5.70 14.79 -14.87
C ASP A 375 -5.08 16.15 -15.19
N ILE A 376 -4.58 16.82 -14.14
CA ILE A 376 -3.97 18.16 -14.17
C ILE A 376 -2.76 18.23 -15.15
N ALA A 377 -2.29 17.08 -15.63
CA ALA A 377 -1.15 16.97 -16.54
C ALA A 377 -1.50 17.23 -18.02
N GLU A 378 -2.77 17.13 -18.43
CA GLU A 378 -3.21 17.44 -19.80
C GLU A 378 -4.02 18.74 -19.81
N ASN A 379 -3.49 19.77 -20.48
CA ASN A 379 -4.08 21.11 -20.65
C ASN A 379 -5.38 21.14 -21.52
N LEU A 380 -6.07 19.99 -21.66
CA LEU A 380 -7.34 19.88 -22.37
C LEU A 380 -8.50 20.10 -21.39
N SER A 381 -9.55 20.80 -21.81
CA SER A 381 -10.78 20.87 -21.02
C SER A 381 -11.34 19.45 -20.80
N THR A 382 -11.99 19.23 -19.66
CA THR A 382 -12.58 17.91 -19.30
C THR A 382 -13.45 17.36 -20.44
N PHE A 383 -14.26 18.21 -21.08
CA PHE A 383 -15.10 17.85 -22.22
C PHE A 383 -14.30 17.34 -23.43
N SER A 384 -13.19 18.04 -23.80
CA SER A 384 -12.38 17.62 -24.96
C SER A 384 -11.72 16.25 -24.75
N SER A 385 -11.27 15.96 -23.54
CA SER A 385 -10.66 14.66 -23.22
C SER A 385 -11.69 13.52 -23.26
N HIS A 386 -12.91 13.75 -22.76
CA HIS A 386 -14.02 12.79 -22.87
C HIS A 386 -14.36 12.51 -24.34
N ILE A 387 -14.56 13.55 -25.17
CA ILE A 387 -14.86 13.38 -26.59
C ILE A 387 -13.75 12.65 -27.34
N ALA A 388 -12.48 12.97 -27.07
CA ALA A 388 -11.37 12.23 -27.68
C ALA A 388 -11.37 10.74 -27.31
N ASN A 389 -11.67 10.40 -26.05
CA ASN A 389 -11.79 9.01 -25.63
C ASN A 389 -13.00 8.32 -26.26
N VAL A 390 -14.16 8.98 -26.31
CA VAL A 390 -15.37 8.47 -26.95
C VAL A 390 -15.14 8.18 -28.44
N LEU A 391 -14.50 9.08 -29.17
CA LEU A 391 -14.16 8.85 -30.59
C LEU A 391 -13.24 7.64 -30.77
N ARG A 392 -12.26 7.45 -29.85
CA ARG A 392 -11.41 6.26 -29.85
C ARG A 392 -12.24 5.00 -29.56
N ILE A 393 -13.17 5.04 -28.59
CA ILE A 393 -14.07 3.93 -28.28
C ILE A 393 -14.89 3.57 -29.51
N LEU A 394 -15.55 4.55 -30.15
CA LEU A 394 -16.36 4.32 -31.35
C LEU A 394 -15.56 3.75 -32.54
N SER A 395 -14.27 4.08 -32.65
CA SER A 395 -13.39 3.51 -33.70
C SER A 395 -13.02 2.04 -33.48
N ILE A 396 -13.20 1.53 -32.25
CA ILE A 396 -12.84 0.14 -31.89
C ILE A 396 -14.10 -0.70 -31.71
N ALA A 397 -15.21 -0.09 -31.26
CA ALA A 397 -16.43 -0.79 -30.91
C ALA A 397 -17.03 -1.54 -32.09
N ASP A 398 -17.27 -2.84 -31.92
CA ASP A 398 -17.90 -3.74 -32.86
C ASP A 398 -19.03 -4.54 -32.17
N GLU A 399 -19.69 -5.40 -32.90
CA GLU A 399 -20.77 -6.28 -32.39
C GLU A 399 -20.35 -7.15 -31.19
N ASN A 400 -19.06 -7.41 -31.01
CA ASN A 400 -18.52 -8.23 -29.94
C ASN A 400 -17.93 -7.41 -28.79
N SER A 401 -18.13 -6.10 -28.79
CA SER A 401 -17.63 -5.18 -27.77
C SER A 401 -18.67 -4.92 -26.68
N PHE A 402 -18.18 -4.66 -25.47
CA PHE A 402 -18.99 -4.16 -24.36
C PHE A 402 -18.50 -2.79 -23.91
N VAL A 403 -19.36 -1.77 -24.01
CA VAL A 403 -19.02 -0.37 -23.79
C VAL A 403 -19.75 0.18 -22.57
N ILE A 404 -19.06 0.92 -21.71
CA ILE A 404 -19.68 1.71 -20.65
C ILE A 404 -19.26 3.17 -20.74
N MET A 405 -20.22 4.10 -20.58
CA MET A 405 -19.97 5.53 -20.56
C MET A 405 -20.72 6.17 -19.39
N ASP A 406 -20.01 6.98 -18.61
CA ASP A 406 -20.62 7.67 -17.48
C ASP A 406 -20.86 9.14 -17.83
N GLU A 407 -22.00 9.67 -17.38
CA GLU A 407 -22.44 11.07 -17.58
C GLU A 407 -22.36 11.58 -19.04
N LEU A 408 -22.84 10.76 -19.98
CA LEU A 408 -22.79 11.08 -21.40
C LEU A 408 -23.52 12.41 -21.71
N GLY A 409 -22.83 13.31 -22.42
CA GLY A 409 -23.32 14.63 -22.78
C GLY A 409 -23.02 15.74 -21.77
N SER A 410 -22.40 15.41 -20.64
CA SER A 410 -22.03 16.41 -19.61
C SER A 410 -20.81 17.26 -20.01
N GLY A 411 -20.64 18.42 -19.37
CA GLY A 411 -19.43 19.25 -19.48
C GLY A 411 -19.45 20.29 -20.60
N THR A 412 -20.58 20.47 -21.32
CA THR A 412 -20.80 21.50 -22.33
C THR A 412 -22.17 22.16 -22.21
N ASP A 413 -22.57 22.98 -23.18
CA ASP A 413 -23.96 23.46 -23.26
C ASP A 413 -24.94 22.29 -23.28
N PRO A 414 -26.01 22.30 -22.47
CA PRO A 414 -26.93 21.16 -22.35
C PRO A 414 -27.52 20.73 -23.70
N THR A 415 -27.87 21.67 -24.59
CA THR A 415 -28.45 21.37 -25.90
C THR A 415 -27.46 20.70 -26.84
N GLU A 416 -26.22 21.18 -26.84
CA GLU A 416 -25.14 20.57 -27.63
C GLU A 416 -24.74 19.22 -27.06
N GLY A 417 -24.63 19.10 -25.72
CA GLY A 417 -24.31 17.86 -25.02
C GLY A 417 -25.32 16.76 -25.30
N MET A 418 -26.61 17.08 -25.23
CA MET A 418 -27.71 16.19 -25.60
C MET A 418 -27.59 15.72 -27.05
N GLY A 419 -27.36 16.64 -28.00
CA GLY A 419 -27.21 16.29 -29.41
C GLY A 419 -26.04 15.34 -29.67
N ILE A 420 -24.90 15.57 -29.01
CA ILE A 420 -23.71 14.72 -29.08
C ILE A 420 -24.00 13.35 -28.44
N ALA A 421 -24.68 13.33 -27.30
CA ALA A 421 -25.04 12.09 -26.62
C ALA A 421 -25.92 11.18 -27.49
N ILE A 422 -26.94 11.74 -28.13
CA ILE A 422 -27.81 11.00 -29.06
C ILE A 422 -27.01 10.48 -30.26
N ALA A 423 -26.11 11.29 -30.84
CA ALA A 423 -25.27 10.86 -31.95
C ALA A 423 -24.35 9.68 -31.56
N ILE A 424 -23.76 9.71 -30.37
CA ILE A 424 -22.93 8.63 -29.83
C ILE A 424 -23.74 7.35 -29.63
N LEU A 425 -24.95 7.45 -29.05
CA LEU A 425 -25.83 6.29 -28.87
C LEU A 425 -26.23 5.67 -30.20
N GLU A 426 -26.51 6.48 -31.21
CA GLU A 426 -26.86 6.00 -32.55
C GLU A 426 -25.68 5.29 -33.21
N GLU A 427 -24.44 5.77 -33.02
CA GLU A 427 -23.25 5.13 -33.56
C GLU A 427 -22.92 3.81 -32.83
N LEU A 428 -23.09 3.77 -31.50
CA LEU A 428 -22.99 2.52 -30.72
C LEU A 428 -24.05 1.49 -31.17
N ARG A 429 -25.29 1.94 -31.41
CA ARG A 429 -26.37 1.08 -31.92
C ARG A 429 -26.01 0.49 -33.30
N LYS A 430 -25.47 1.31 -34.20
CA LYS A 430 -25.04 0.86 -35.54
C LYS A 430 -23.87 -0.10 -35.50
N SER A 431 -22.94 0.07 -34.56
CA SER A 431 -21.81 -0.87 -34.39
C SER A 431 -22.24 -2.25 -33.89
N GLY A 432 -23.46 -2.38 -33.33
CA GLY A 432 -23.96 -3.61 -32.75
C GLY A 432 -23.38 -3.92 -31.35
N ALA A 433 -22.54 -3.05 -30.81
CA ALA A 433 -21.93 -3.22 -29.48
C ALA A 433 -23.01 -3.28 -28.38
N SER A 434 -22.76 -4.05 -27.34
CA SER A 434 -23.55 -3.94 -26.11
C SER A 434 -23.04 -2.75 -25.31
N PHE A 435 -23.96 -1.92 -24.76
CA PHE A 435 -23.52 -0.73 -24.03
C PHE A 435 -24.38 -0.38 -22.81
N LEU A 436 -23.73 0.20 -21.80
CA LEU A 436 -24.37 0.84 -20.65
C LEU A 436 -23.93 2.29 -20.59
N VAL A 437 -24.90 3.18 -20.55
CA VAL A 437 -24.62 4.62 -20.50
C VAL A 437 -25.39 5.26 -19.37
N THR A 438 -24.78 6.16 -18.63
CA THR A 438 -25.50 6.99 -17.67
C THR A 438 -25.67 8.40 -18.20
N THR A 439 -26.80 9.02 -17.89
CA THR A 439 -27.08 10.40 -18.27
C THR A 439 -28.05 11.06 -17.30
N HIS A 440 -28.09 12.39 -17.33
CA HIS A 440 -29.09 13.21 -16.64
C HIS A 440 -30.10 13.84 -17.60
N ASP A 441 -29.84 13.79 -18.91
CA ASP A 441 -30.63 14.48 -19.92
C ASP A 441 -31.99 13.82 -20.14
N PRO A 442 -33.10 14.59 -20.01
CA PRO A 442 -34.44 14.08 -20.26
C PRO A 442 -34.67 13.64 -21.70
N GLU A 443 -34.10 14.36 -22.66
CA GLU A 443 -34.22 14.11 -24.08
C GLU A 443 -33.52 12.82 -24.51
N VAL A 444 -32.37 12.50 -23.89
CA VAL A 444 -31.68 11.22 -24.12
C VAL A 444 -32.51 10.06 -23.59
N LYS A 445 -33.24 10.23 -22.46
CA LYS A 445 -34.22 9.23 -21.98
C LYS A 445 -35.35 9.01 -22.98
N GLU A 446 -35.86 10.11 -23.54
CA GLU A 446 -36.95 10.05 -24.51
C GLU A 446 -36.49 9.39 -25.82
N TYR A 447 -35.25 9.67 -26.26
CA TYR A 447 -34.64 8.98 -27.39
C TYR A 447 -34.52 7.48 -27.13
N ALA A 448 -33.98 7.07 -25.97
CA ALA A 448 -33.87 5.66 -25.59
C ALA A 448 -35.24 4.94 -25.54
N ALA A 449 -36.27 5.61 -25.05
CA ALA A 449 -37.64 5.04 -24.99
C ALA A 449 -38.28 4.81 -26.37
N LYS A 450 -37.84 5.57 -27.38
CA LYS A 450 -38.39 5.50 -28.76
C LYS A 450 -37.55 4.63 -29.68
N THR A 451 -36.34 4.25 -29.26
CA THR A 451 -35.35 3.56 -30.11
C THR A 451 -35.36 2.07 -29.81
N GLU A 452 -35.64 1.26 -30.82
CA GLU A 452 -35.57 -0.18 -30.71
C GLU A 452 -34.16 -0.66 -30.38
N GLY A 453 -34.05 -1.64 -29.48
CA GLY A 453 -32.77 -2.19 -29.01
C GLY A 453 -32.12 -1.40 -27.86
N ILE A 454 -32.74 -0.32 -27.38
CA ILE A 454 -32.28 0.46 -26.23
C ILE A 454 -33.36 0.49 -25.15
N LEU A 455 -33.03 0.20 -23.91
CA LEU A 455 -33.91 0.33 -22.76
C LEU A 455 -33.45 1.44 -21.81
N ASN A 456 -34.43 2.09 -21.20
CA ASN A 456 -34.18 2.93 -20.06
C ASN A 456 -34.04 2.07 -18.80
N ALA A 457 -33.22 2.52 -17.87
CA ALA A 457 -33.15 1.99 -16.53
C ALA A 457 -33.07 3.14 -15.51
N ARG A 458 -33.52 2.90 -14.30
CA ARG A 458 -33.41 3.88 -13.23
C ARG A 458 -32.73 3.31 -11.99
N MET A 459 -31.95 4.16 -11.33
CA MET A 459 -31.52 3.92 -9.95
C MET A 459 -32.67 4.36 -9.02
N ALA A 460 -33.08 3.45 -8.15
CA ALA A 460 -34.14 3.76 -7.20
C ALA A 460 -33.64 4.71 -6.10
N PHE A 461 -34.51 5.66 -5.77
CA PHE A 461 -34.29 6.66 -4.76
C PHE A 461 -35.48 6.68 -3.79
N ASP A 462 -35.21 6.60 -2.51
CA ASP A 462 -36.25 6.68 -1.50
C ASP A 462 -36.63 8.15 -1.28
N LYS A 463 -37.84 8.48 -1.70
CA LYS A 463 -38.38 9.84 -1.59
C LYS A 463 -38.69 10.23 -0.14
N GLU A 464 -38.88 9.28 0.78
CA GLU A 464 -39.19 9.60 2.18
C GLU A 464 -37.92 9.89 2.99
N THR A 465 -36.91 9.09 2.83
CA THR A 465 -35.64 9.22 3.58
C THR A 465 -34.61 10.10 2.89
N LEU A 466 -34.84 10.51 1.64
CA LEU A 466 -33.87 11.21 0.76
C LEU A 466 -32.57 10.41 0.57
N ARG A 467 -32.65 9.09 0.62
CA ARG A 467 -31.48 8.22 0.46
C ARG A 467 -31.56 7.40 -0.82
N PRO A 468 -30.46 7.18 -1.51
CA PRO A 468 -30.41 6.22 -2.60
C PRO A 468 -30.62 4.82 -2.04
N THR A 469 -31.41 4.02 -2.73
CA THR A 469 -31.59 2.60 -2.38
C THR A 469 -30.61 1.70 -3.13
N TYR A 470 -29.86 2.26 -4.08
CA TYR A 470 -28.87 1.58 -4.93
C TYR A 470 -29.42 0.40 -5.76
N ARG A 471 -30.74 0.31 -5.91
CA ARG A 471 -31.40 -0.72 -6.72
C ARG A 471 -31.61 -0.23 -8.15
N LEU A 472 -31.25 -1.06 -9.12
CA LEU A 472 -31.44 -0.80 -10.54
C LEU A 472 -32.76 -1.44 -10.99
N PHE A 473 -33.58 -0.68 -11.74
CA PHE A 473 -34.79 -1.17 -12.41
C PHE A 473 -34.65 -0.94 -13.91
N ILE A 474 -34.56 -2.04 -14.66
CA ILE A 474 -34.47 -2.02 -16.13
C ILE A 474 -35.88 -1.97 -16.72
N GLY A 475 -36.06 -1.24 -17.83
CA GLY A 475 -37.38 -1.02 -18.46
C GLY A 475 -38.11 0.20 -17.90
N GLU A 476 -37.60 0.86 -16.87
CA GLU A 476 -38.21 2.03 -16.25
C GLU A 476 -37.33 3.27 -16.41
N ALA A 477 -37.89 4.39 -16.83
CA ALA A 477 -37.19 5.66 -16.87
C ALA A 477 -37.19 6.33 -15.48
N GLY A 478 -36.05 6.91 -15.08
CA GLY A 478 -35.94 7.63 -13.83
C GLY A 478 -36.63 8.99 -13.86
N GLU A 479 -37.35 9.34 -12.80
CA GLU A 479 -37.89 10.67 -12.59
C GLU A 479 -36.82 11.63 -12.05
N SER A 480 -36.92 12.91 -12.41
CA SER A 480 -36.08 13.97 -11.80
C SER A 480 -36.58 14.24 -10.37
N CYS A 481 -35.78 13.99 -9.37
CA CYS A 481 -36.13 14.20 -7.96
C CYS A 481 -35.60 15.52 -7.37
N ALA A 482 -34.96 16.39 -8.17
CA ALA A 482 -34.29 17.58 -7.66
C ALA A 482 -35.23 18.52 -6.88
N PHE A 483 -36.41 18.81 -7.39
CA PHE A 483 -37.38 19.66 -6.70
C PHE A 483 -37.91 19.00 -5.43
N TYR A 484 -38.11 17.70 -5.45
CA TYR A 484 -38.55 16.95 -4.29
C TYR A 484 -37.45 16.95 -3.17
N ILE A 485 -36.20 16.79 -3.56
CA ILE A 485 -35.06 16.88 -2.62
C ILE A 485 -34.94 18.31 -2.07
N ALA A 486 -35.05 19.33 -2.91
CA ALA A 486 -35.00 20.74 -2.48
C ALA A 486 -36.13 21.08 -1.49
N ASP A 487 -37.37 20.60 -1.75
CA ASP A 487 -38.51 20.76 -0.86
C ASP A 487 -38.25 20.12 0.52
N ARG A 488 -37.76 18.91 0.54
CA ARG A 488 -37.43 18.16 1.78
C ARG A 488 -36.28 18.77 2.55
N LEU A 489 -35.30 19.35 1.89
CA LEU A 489 -34.18 20.09 2.52
C LEU A 489 -34.57 21.47 3.02
N GLY A 490 -35.85 21.88 2.84
CA GLY A 490 -36.39 23.09 3.38
C GLY A 490 -36.33 24.30 2.44
N MET A 491 -36.27 24.11 1.12
CA MET A 491 -36.42 25.22 0.19
C MET A 491 -37.80 25.85 0.37
N PRO A 492 -37.91 27.18 0.54
CA PRO A 492 -39.20 27.85 0.67
C PRO A 492 -40.10 27.58 -0.52
N ASN A 493 -41.42 27.37 -0.27
CA ASN A 493 -42.40 27.07 -1.29
C ASN A 493 -42.46 28.12 -2.42
N ASP A 494 -42.20 29.42 -2.10
CA ASP A 494 -42.15 30.47 -3.11
C ASP A 494 -40.97 30.30 -4.07
N MET A 495 -39.80 29.93 -3.54
CA MET A 495 -38.61 29.65 -4.36
C MET A 495 -38.86 28.39 -5.22
N LEU A 496 -39.43 27.35 -4.63
CA LEU A 496 -39.73 26.11 -5.32
C LEU A 496 -40.74 26.32 -6.47
N ARG A 497 -41.76 27.16 -6.24
CA ARG A 497 -42.73 27.56 -7.28
C ARG A 497 -42.05 28.25 -8.45
N VAL A 498 -41.13 29.18 -8.17
CA VAL A 498 -40.35 29.87 -9.22
C VAL A 498 -39.47 28.87 -9.97
N ALA A 499 -38.80 27.96 -9.27
CA ALA A 499 -37.93 26.96 -9.89
C ALA A 499 -38.72 25.97 -10.79
N ILE A 500 -39.87 25.46 -10.32
CA ILE A 500 -40.72 24.55 -11.09
C ILE A 500 -41.30 25.27 -12.31
N ARG A 501 -41.74 26.54 -12.14
CA ARG A 501 -42.26 27.35 -13.24
C ARG A 501 -41.21 27.57 -14.33
N ALA A 502 -39.98 27.89 -13.93
CA ALA A 502 -38.86 28.13 -14.83
C ALA A 502 -38.47 26.86 -15.62
N ALA A 503 -38.57 25.68 -14.98
CA ALA A 503 -38.17 24.42 -15.59
C ALA A 503 -39.26 23.78 -16.44
N TYR A 504 -40.52 23.78 -15.99
CA TYR A 504 -41.62 22.98 -16.58
C TYR A 504 -42.87 23.78 -16.87
N GLY A 505 -42.87 25.09 -16.67
CA GLY A 505 -44.02 25.94 -16.92
C GLY A 505 -45.06 25.98 -15.83
N GLU A 506 -46.14 26.75 -16.02
CA GLU A 506 -47.16 27.03 -15.04
C GLU A 506 -48.04 25.80 -14.69
N SER A 507 -48.25 24.92 -15.66
CA SER A 507 -49.05 23.69 -15.44
C SER A 507 -48.42 22.73 -14.43
N ALA A 508 -47.07 22.64 -14.43
CA ALA A 508 -46.31 21.80 -13.50
C ALA A 508 -46.41 22.28 -12.05
N VAL A 509 -46.48 23.61 -11.83
CA VAL A 509 -46.68 24.20 -10.50
C VAL A 509 -48.01 23.80 -9.89
N LYS A 510 -49.06 23.67 -10.70
CA LYS A 510 -50.43 23.27 -10.25
C LYS A 510 -50.48 21.78 -9.87
N SER A 511 -49.71 20.93 -10.53
CA SER A 511 -49.67 19.49 -10.27
C SER A 511 -48.74 19.08 -9.14
N TYR A 512 -47.80 19.95 -8.77
CA TYR A 512 -46.79 19.65 -7.71
C TYR A 512 -47.44 19.72 -6.31
N LYS A 513 -47.21 18.66 -5.50
CA LYS A 513 -47.70 18.61 -4.11
C LYS A 513 -46.64 19.19 -3.17
N PHE A 514 -46.77 20.47 -2.84
CA PHE A 514 -45.90 21.13 -1.85
C PHE A 514 -46.09 20.58 -0.45
N GLN A 515 -45.03 20.51 0.35
CA GLN A 515 -45.14 20.18 1.77
C GLN A 515 -45.80 21.33 2.54
N LYS A 516 -46.54 20.99 3.62
CA LYS A 516 -47.33 21.96 4.41
C LYS A 516 -46.49 22.91 5.27
N ALA A 517 -45.18 22.74 5.38
CA ALA A 517 -44.33 23.60 6.20
C ALA A 517 -43.90 24.87 5.44
N GLU A 518 -44.30 26.04 5.92
CA GLU A 518 -43.73 27.32 5.47
C GLU A 518 -42.29 27.48 6.00
N ASN A 519 -41.36 26.91 5.29
CA ASN A 519 -39.94 27.17 5.59
C ASN A 519 -39.56 28.57 5.11
N LYS A 520 -39.28 29.49 6.03
CA LYS A 520 -38.70 30.78 5.72
C LYS A 520 -37.18 30.70 5.84
N ILE A 521 -36.46 31.16 4.83
CA ILE A 521 -35.00 31.32 4.93
C ILE A 521 -34.71 32.31 6.05
N THR A 522 -34.25 31.80 7.19
CA THR A 522 -33.72 32.65 8.27
C THR A 522 -32.38 33.20 7.79
N LYS A 523 -32.34 34.46 7.40
CA LYS A 523 -31.07 35.11 7.06
C LYS A 523 -30.22 35.14 8.31
N GLN A 524 -29.18 34.33 8.34
CA GLN A 524 -28.10 34.50 9.32
C GLN A 524 -27.51 35.90 9.10
N HIS A 525 -27.38 36.66 10.15
CA HIS A 525 -26.80 37.99 10.08
C HIS A 525 -25.32 37.84 9.73
N ASN A 526 -25.01 38.07 8.46
CA ASN A 526 -23.64 38.35 8.06
C ASN A 526 -23.19 39.63 8.79
N HIS A 527 -21.98 39.60 9.35
CA HIS A 527 -21.36 40.80 9.90
C HIS A 527 -21.48 41.93 8.87
N LYS A 528 -22.19 43.01 9.25
CA LYS A 528 -22.27 44.20 8.39
C LYS A 528 -20.85 44.72 8.19
N ILE A 529 -20.40 44.75 6.94
CA ILE A 529 -19.17 45.47 6.57
C ILE A 529 -19.43 46.92 6.88
N SER A 530 -18.99 47.40 8.06
CA SER A 530 -19.04 48.81 8.40
C SER A 530 -17.95 49.50 7.59
N LYS A 531 -18.35 50.37 6.67
CA LYS A 531 -17.42 51.37 6.09
C LYS A 531 -16.87 52.19 7.25
N VAL A 532 -15.58 52.10 7.53
CA VAL A 532 -14.89 52.98 8.47
C VAL A 532 -15.03 54.39 7.95
N LYS A 533 -15.96 55.16 8.59
CA LYS A 533 -15.90 56.62 8.47
C LYS A 533 -14.58 57.02 9.14
N SER A 534 -13.70 57.69 8.43
CA SER A 534 -12.46 58.23 8.94
C SER A 534 -12.78 59.26 10.07
N VAL A 535 -12.89 58.78 11.28
CA VAL A 535 -12.86 59.62 12.46
C VAL A 535 -11.38 59.85 12.77
N ARG A 536 -10.93 61.06 12.59
CA ARG A 536 -9.67 61.53 13.16
C ARG A 536 -9.81 61.45 14.71
N SER A 537 -9.51 60.27 15.26
CA SER A 537 -9.38 60.12 16.69
C SER A 537 -7.96 60.50 17.10
N ASN A 538 -7.82 61.38 18.06
CA ASN A 538 -6.59 61.61 18.81
C ASN A 538 -6.26 60.33 19.57
N VAL A 539 -5.55 59.39 18.93
CA VAL A 539 -5.02 58.19 19.55
C VAL A 539 -3.89 58.62 20.47
N LYS A 540 -4.00 58.33 21.78
CA LYS A 540 -2.90 58.52 22.75
C LYS A 540 -1.65 57.81 22.18
N LEU A 541 -0.51 58.52 22.13
CA LEU A 541 0.74 58.04 21.52
C LEU A 541 1.14 56.63 21.97
N GLY A 542 0.82 56.21 23.20
CA GLY A 542 1.17 54.90 23.77
C GLY A 542 0.43 53.69 23.17
N THR A 543 -0.65 53.87 22.40
CA THR A 543 -1.45 52.75 21.83
C THR A 543 -1.18 52.49 20.35
N LYS A 544 -0.21 53.20 19.76
CA LYS A 544 0.02 53.17 18.32
C LYS A 544 0.78 51.92 17.81
N TYR A 545 1.63 51.33 18.64
CA TYR A 545 2.41 50.13 18.31
C TYR A 545 2.49 49.22 19.55
N GLN A 546 2.21 47.95 19.38
CA GLN A 546 2.26 46.91 20.42
C GLN A 546 3.54 46.08 20.33
N ILE A 547 3.87 45.38 21.42
CA ILE A 547 5.00 44.41 21.41
C ILE A 547 4.66 43.31 20.42
N GLY A 548 5.63 42.94 19.56
CA GLY A 548 5.44 41.93 18.54
C GLY A 548 4.99 42.50 17.17
N ASP A 549 4.56 43.75 17.08
CA ASP A 549 4.23 44.34 15.78
C ASP A 549 5.43 44.33 14.83
N SER A 550 5.20 43.86 13.61
CA SER A 550 6.17 43.98 12.50
C SER A 550 6.08 45.39 11.93
N VAL A 551 7.20 46.07 11.83
CA VAL A 551 7.27 47.46 11.38
C VAL A 551 8.36 47.69 10.33
N ILE A 552 8.09 48.63 9.41
CA ILE A 552 9.09 49.09 8.44
C ILE A 552 9.76 50.35 8.99
N VAL A 553 11.06 50.30 9.10
CA VAL A 553 11.91 51.40 9.62
C VAL A 553 12.49 52.18 8.46
N TYR A 554 12.28 53.53 8.49
CA TYR A 554 12.80 54.45 7.49
C TYR A 554 14.05 55.17 7.96
N PRO A 555 15.02 55.57 7.09
CA PRO A 555 14.90 55.62 5.62
C PRO A 555 15.17 54.28 4.90
N ASP A 556 15.79 53.32 5.53
CA ASP A 556 16.35 52.09 4.90
C ASP A 556 15.29 51.10 4.48
N LYS A 557 14.02 51.29 4.82
CA LYS A 557 12.87 50.41 4.58
C LYS A 557 13.08 48.96 5.05
N LYS A 558 13.87 48.77 6.13
CA LYS A 558 14.11 47.45 6.73
C LYS A 558 12.98 47.08 7.69
N ILE A 559 12.64 45.80 7.71
CA ILE A 559 11.62 45.27 8.61
C ILE A 559 12.26 44.93 9.95
N GLY A 560 11.56 45.30 11.04
CA GLY A 560 11.94 44.94 12.40
C GLY A 560 10.70 44.65 13.26
N ILE A 561 10.87 44.12 14.45
CA ILE A 561 9.79 43.77 15.37
C ILE A 561 9.85 44.67 16.58
N VAL A 562 8.71 45.23 16.98
CA VAL A 562 8.63 46.13 18.15
C VAL A 562 8.85 45.33 19.43
N CYS A 563 9.90 45.63 20.18
CA CYS A 563 10.18 45.03 21.48
C CYS A 563 9.84 45.92 22.69
N VAL A 564 9.72 47.24 22.51
CA VAL A 564 9.20 48.16 23.50
C VAL A 564 8.27 49.15 22.81
N PRO A 565 7.02 49.31 23.27
CA PRO A 565 6.04 50.21 22.64
C PRO A 565 6.47 51.68 22.79
N VAL A 566 5.74 52.57 22.13
CA VAL A 566 6.03 54.02 22.12
C VAL A 566 5.94 54.60 23.52
N ASN A 567 7.01 55.23 23.97
CA ASN A 567 7.03 55.95 25.26
C ASN A 567 6.45 57.38 25.12
N GLU A 568 6.35 58.10 26.23
CA GLU A 568 5.82 59.48 26.28
C GLU A 568 6.59 60.48 25.40
N LYS A 569 7.88 60.20 25.10
CA LYS A 569 8.71 60.99 24.19
C LYS A 569 8.55 60.63 22.71
N GLY A 570 7.64 59.71 22.36
CA GLY A 570 7.35 59.29 21.01
C GLY A 570 8.39 58.36 20.40
N VAL A 571 9.18 57.66 21.21
CA VAL A 571 10.24 56.76 20.80
C VAL A 571 9.88 55.31 21.15
N LEU A 572 10.13 54.35 20.24
CA LEU A 572 9.92 52.91 20.45
C LEU A 572 11.23 52.15 20.18
N ARG A 573 11.35 50.98 20.76
CA ARG A 573 12.50 50.09 20.49
C ARG A 573 12.11 49.00 19.52
N VAL A 574 12.91 48.82 18.47
CA VAL A 574 12.67 47.83 17.39
C VAL A 574 13.85 46.87 17.31
N GLN A 575 13.57 45.58 17.32
CA GLN A 575 14.54 44.54 17.06
C GLN A 575 14.74 44.45 15.52
N MET A 576 15.92 44.76 15.07
CA MET A 576 16.40 44.53 13.73
C MET A 576 17.17 43.18 13.67
N PRO A 577 17.46 42.60 12.51
CA PRO A 577 18.12 41.30 12.43
C PRO A 577 19.42 41.16 13.27
N ASN A 578 20.20 42.23 13.40
CA ASN A 578 21.52 42.19 14.06
C ASN A 578 21.65 43.12 15.25
N LYS A 579 20.65 43.95 15.57
CA LYS A 579 20.70 44.92 16.66
C LYS A 579 19.32 45.42 17.07
N LYS A 580 19.22 45.92 18.31
CA LYS A 580 18.04 46.66 18.83
C LYS A 580 18.31 48.16 18.66
N ILE A 581 17.36 48.88 18.08
CA ILE A 581 17.48 50.34 17.87
C ILE A 581 16.32 51.07 18.53
N TRP A 582 16.61 52.24 19.13
CA TRP A 582 15.58 53.18 19.52
C TRP A 582 15.28 54.13 18.37
N ILE A 583 14.00 54.30 18.02
CA ILE A 583 13.59 55.11 16.88
C ILE A 583 12.30 55.87 17.18
N ASN A 584 12.18 57.05 16.58
CA ASN A 584 10.96 57.85 16.73
C ASN A 584 9.84 57.23 15.90
N HIS A 585 8.64 57.16 16.47
CA HIS A 585 7.46 56.56 15.84
C HIS A 585 7.07 57.17 14.47
N LYS A 586 7.51 58.40 14.18
CA LYS A 586 7.32 59.04 12.88
C LYS A 586 8.16 58.44 11.75
N ARG A 587 9.24 57.70 12.12
CA ARG A 587 10.14 56.98 11.18
C ARG A 587 9.79 55.51 11.06
N VAL A 588 8.64 55.10 11.56
CA VAL A 588 8.22 53.70 11.58
C VAL A 588 6.80 53.60 11.05
N LYS A 589 6.54 52.62 10.22
CA LYS A 589 5.21 52.31 9.69
C LYS A 589 4.86 50.88 10.04
N LEU A 590 3.67 50.64 10.55
CA LEU A 590 3.18 49.26 10.79
C LEU A 590 3.18 48.48 9.48
N HIS A 591 3.74 47.30 9.52
CA HIS A 591 3.77 46.36 8.41
C HIS A 591 2.69 45.29 8.60
N VAL A 592 2.73 44.55 9.71
CA VAL A 592 1.73 43.56 10.11
C VAL A 592 1.55 43.66 11.63
N ALA A 593 0.33 43.60 12.11
CA ALA A 593 0.04 43.65 13.55
C ALA A 593 0.46 42.34 14.23
N ALA A 594 0.86 42.42 15.50
CA ALA A 594 1.26 41.25 16.30
C ALA A 594 0.15 40.20 16.38
N THR A 595 -1.10 40.61 16.43
CA THR A 595 -2.29 39.74 16.48
C THR A 595 -2.52 38.93 15.20
N GLU A 596 -1.93 39.34 14.09
CA GLU A 596 -1.98 38.60 12.82
C GLU A 596 -0.77 37.65 12.63
N LEU A 597 0.31 37.89 13.37
CA LEU A 597 1.56 37.13 13.25
C LEU A 597 1.71 36.05 14.32
N TYR A 598 1.14 36.24 15.50
CA TYR A 598 1.36 35.36 16.63
C TYR A 598 0.04 34.94 17.31
N PRO A 599 -0.06 33.73 17.89
CA PRO A 599 -1.19 33.34 18.75
C PRO A 599 -1.38 34.25 19.96
N GLU A 600 -2.58 34.27 20.52
CA GLU A 600 -2.93 35.17 21.64
C GLU A 600 -2.01 35.06 22.87
N ASP A 601 -1.42 33.91 23.16
CA ASP A 601 -0.53 33.68 24.31
C ASP A 601 0.94 33.51 23.93
N TYR A 602 1.39 34.10 22.82
CA TYR A 602 2.75 33.93 22.35
C TYR A 602 3.80 34.57 23.27
N ASP A 603 4.79 33.78 23.72
CA ASP A 603 5.91 34.25 24.55
C ASP A 603 6.97 34.98 23.72
N PHE A 604 6.88 36.31 23.71
CA PHE A 604 7.82 37.16 22.97
C PHE A 604 9.27 37.13 23.52
N SER A 605 9.53 36.52 24.68
CA SER A 605 10.89 36.32 25.17
C SER A 605 11.72 35.47 24.24
N ILE A 606 11.06 34.61 23.44
CA ILE A 606 11.68 33.76 22.41
C ILE A 606 12.39 34.59 21.34
N ILE A 607 11.82 35.77 21.00
CA ILE A 607 12.36 36.64 19.93
C ILE A 607 13.34 37.67 20.50
N PHE A 608 13.14 38.14 21.72
CA PHE A 608 13.84 39.31 22.24
C PHE A 608 14.95 39.00 23.25
N GLU A 609 15.04 37.77 23.77
CA GLU A 609 16.04 37.38 24.77
C GLU A 609 16.96 36.26 24.24
N SER A 610 18.21 36.29 24.71
CA SER A 610 19.14 35.20 24.39
C SER A 610 18.72 33.89 25.08
N VAL A 611 19.14 32.76 24.48
CA VAL A 611 18.87 31.42 25.02
C VAL A 611 19.39 31.27 26.46
N GLU A 612 20.54 31.90 26.76
CA GLU A 612 21.14 31.90 28.10
C GLU A 612 20.32 32.67 29.11
N ASN A 613 19.80 33.86 28.78
CA ASN A 613 18.97 34.68 29.67
C ASN A 613 17.61 34.03 29.93
N ARG A 614 17.02 33.37 28.92
CA ARG A 614 15.79 32.61 29.11
C ARG A 614 16.01 31.42 30.05
N LYS A 615 17.15 30.72 29.93
CA LYS A 615 17.50 29.60 30.80
C LYS A 615 17.71 30.08 32.24
N LYS A 616 18.43 31.17 32.43
CA LYS A 616 18.62 31.79 33.74
C LYS A 616 17.29 32.22 34.38
N ARG A 617 16.35 32.81 33.61
CA ARG A 617 15.02 33.20 34.10
C ARG A 617 14.17 31.99 34.51
N HIS A 618 14.24 30.91 33.73
CA HIS A 618 13.55 29.66 34.04
C HIS A 618 14.12 29.00 35.31
N ASP A 619 15.44 29.06 35.50
CA ASP A 619 16.09 28.53 36.69
C ASP A 619 15.78 29.36 37.92
N MET A 620 15.70 30.70 37.82
CA MET A 620 15.25 31.62 38.88
C MET A 620 13.81 31.38 39.30
N GLN A 621 12.93 30.96 38.41
CA GLN A 621 11.53 30.61 38.74
C GLN A 621 11.40 29.29 39.49
N ARG A 622 12.39 28.38 39.37
CA ARG A 622 12.36 27.05 39.99
C ARG A 622 13.17 26.90 41.27
N LYS A 623 14.26 27.66 41.44
CA LYS A 623 15.13 27.62 42.63
C LYS A 623 15.77 28.97 42.87
N TYR A 624 16.06 29.28 44.15
CA TYR A 624 16.87 30.43 44.55
C TYR A 624 18.29 30.25 43.98
N THR A 625 18.68 31.11 43.04
CA THR A 625 20.01 31.07 42.40
C THR A 625 20.58 32.48 42.37
N ASP A 626 21.92 32.61 42.59
CA ASP A 626 22.65 33.89 42.49
C ASP A 626 22.91 34.32 41.01
N ALA A 627 22.08 33.86 40.10
CA ALA A 627 22.23 34.18 38.68
C ALA A 627 21.70 35.59 38.41
N VAL A 628 22.52 36.41 37.78
CA VAL A 628 22.20 37.78 37.35
C VAL A 628 21.82 37.74 35.87
N ILE A 629 20.64 38.31 35.54
CA ILE A 629 20.25 38.52 34.13
C ILE A 629 20.88 39.84 33.69
N GLU A 630 21.86 39.74 32.75
CA GLU A 630 22.39 40.94 32.12
C GLU A 630 21.37 41.55 31.18
N THR A 631 20.78 42.65 31.56
CA THR A 631 19.98 43.51 30.70
C THR A 631 20.89 44.55 30.07
N GLU A 632 20.95 44.62 28.74
CA GLU A 632 21.59 45.72 28.02
C GLU A 632 20.82 47.01 28.24
N GLU A 633 21.00 47.62 29.42
CA GLU A 633 20.69 49.00 29.70
C GLU A 633 22.00 49.76 29.76
N GLN A 634 22.45 50.26 28.60
CA GLN A 634 23.25 51.50 28.57
C GLN A 634 23.27 52.01 27.11
N GLU A 635 22.73 53.16 26.93
CA GLU A 635 23.24 54.36 26.29
C GLU A 635 22.11 55.29 25.84
N TRP A 636 21.62 56.09 26.79
CA TRP A 636 20.97 57.36 26.46
C TRP A 636 21.65 58.45 27.27
N ARG A 637 22.89 58.78 26.91
CA ARG A 637 23.44 60.13 27.17
C ARG A 637 24.28 60.50 25.95
N LYS A 638 23.61 61.14 24.98
CA LYS A 638 24.12 62.28 24.21
C LYS A 638 23.05 62.72 23.24
#